data_b83c1360ee59870998f039cfde2fbe22
#
_entry.id   b83c1360ee59870998f039cfde2fbe22
#
_cell.length_a   1.000
_cell.length_b   1.000
_cell.length_c   1.000
_cell.angle_alpha   90.00
_cell.angle_beta   90.00
_cell.angle_gamma   90.00
#
_symmetry.space_group_name_H-M   'P 1'
#
loop_
_entity.id
_entity.type
_entity.pdbx_description
1 polymer ?
#
loop_
_entity_poly.entity_id
_entity_poly.type
_entity_poly.pdbx_seq_one_letter_code
_entity_poly.pdbx_strand_id
1 'polypeptide(L)'
;MMNGGEMFLNPYTFVPAFSRDGLPEPLRDGPPPSRERLRADRWTGRIGVTLTVETPLLLLDTERATPPSTGEKGHLVYPVRLRNGRPHLPATSVKGMLRAAYEAVTNSRFGVFESHGSPLAFRRGAGYAQKMVPVYIAAEGVLLRFEMASLRMYDKSGQNLHSEQEAPAHLERLRAVVGSDGKNGAEVVNFVRSTSAEKLIPGRGERLVNGIAYVTGPNIEGKRCERFFYPEQGGEPKALPLAREWSALVAEWDRLIRDYRDAHGDTELRQRRTPDGRVADPGERVGDGPGLLAWSPHIHDRERMELKPRTLCYAHFDEEDRVDRLYPVLIPRDLYPVAPEDLLDPSLLPAPRYEELSPADRVFGWVAPRGGGTRPAAYRGRLRVGPVTCDDEAERAVRRFGGDGLPLAILGAPKPQQGRFYLSETADRPDLPIRNATPKEELYRAGRGLRGRKMYWHHAGLDAARHWSVEAAGRGSGAPPAAAVPVRTGDPSPPAVTAAVAPEPGSAPGPNPGVRPGPKPGPKPGPRPGAGPRPGPGIRSGEGVDPAQVLIGGRYREYLRPRTPVDDSGGLTADRRRYRTTGAERRDTQNRSVGGWVTPGTIFRFTVEVRDLDDHELGALAWLLTLPQGHFHRLGLGRPLGFGSVRLDIDAEAVELHTGAEYTAYYRSLSGTLPDGGGVKALEAARETFDRMMGDEPLSAIRDAVLAVSRGNPGLPVHYPRTRPGGLHRDVPAPSDPRGRSYEWFTENERLEGEEVAPGRGRSLPGVADTAGPLGVYPAKDGGDERSGKERRAGEGRGKGGRR
;
A
#
# COMPACT_ATOMS: atom_id res chain seq x y z
N MET A 1 -22.80 3.98 -22.57
CA MET A 1 -23.18 4.86 -21.46
C MET A 1 -23.09 4.02 -20.20
N MET A 2 -22.16 4.31 -19.29
CA MET A 2 -22.04 3.59 -18.03
C MET A 2 -23.24 3.92 -17.17
N ASN A 3 -23.95 2.89 -16.70
CA ASN A 3 -24.92 3.04 -15.60
C ASN A 3 -24.25 3.80 -14.47
N GLY A 4 -24.91 4.84 -13.91
CA GLY A 4 -24.42 5.77 -12.93
C GLY A 4 -23.87 5.12 -11.64
N GLY A 5 -22.71 4.49 -11.77
CA GLY A 5 -21.95 3.95 -10.66
C GLY A 5 -21.31 5.08 -9.85
N GLU A 6 -21.18 4.88 -8.56
CA GLU A 6 -20.49 5.78 -7.66
C GLU A 6 -19.04 5.94 -8.09
N MET A 7 -18.61 7.17 -8.30
CA MET A 7 -17.28 7.53 -8.78
C MET A 7 -16.44 8.12 -7.64
N PHE A 8 -15.12 7.89 -7.69
CA PHE A 8 -14.21 8.36 -6.66
C PHE A 8 -12.81 8.64 -7.22
N LEU A 9 -12.04 9.41 -6.48
CA LEU A 9 -10.60 9.56 -6.69
C LEU A 9 -9.84 8.60 -5.76
N ASN A 10 -8.88 7.88 -6.32
CA ASN A 10 -7.90 7.17 -5.52
C ASN A 10 -7.09 8.18 -4.69
N PRO A 11 -6.68 7.90 -3.44
CA PRO A 11 -6.02 8.88 -2.57
C PRO A 11 -4.74 9.50 -3.13
N TYR A 12 -4.12 8.86 -4.09
CA TYR A 12 -2.95 9.37 -4.79
C TYR A 12 -3.13 9.33 -6.30
N THR A 13 -2.38 10.16 -6.97
CA THR A 13 -2.14 10.17 -8.41
C THR A 13 -0.67 10.45 -8.67
N PHE A 14 -0.31 10.65 -9.93
CA PHE A 14 1.06 10.94 -10.34
C PHE A 14 1.14 12.29 -11.02
N VAL A 15 2.10 13.11 -10.58
CA VAL A 15 2.59 14.25 -11.35
C VAL A 15 3.60 13.69 -12.36
N PRO A 16 3.43 13.96 -13.66
CA PRO A 16 4.28 13.38 -14.69
C PRO A 16 5.75 13.76 -14.47
N ALA A 17 6.65 12.86 -14.82
CA ALA A 17 8.08 13.12 -14.84
C ALA A 17 8.59 12.80 -16.25
N PHE A 18 8.87 13.84 -17.00
CA PHE A 18 9.35 13.74 -18.39
C PHE A 18 10.86 13.55 -18.42
N SER A 19 11.37 13.07 -19.56
CA SER A 19 12.81 13.06 -19.82
C SER A 19 13.41 14.44 -19.52
N ARG A 20 14.62 14.45 -18.98
CA ARG A 20 15.34 15.68 -18.68
C ARG A 20 16.18 16.18 -19.87
N ASP A 21 16.22 15.38 -20.95
CA ASP A 21 16.85 15.80 -22.19
C ASP A 21 16.06 16.96 -22.81
N GLY A 22 16.77 18.01 -23.13
CA GLY A 22 16.16 19.19 -23.74
C GLY A 22 15.47 20.17 -22.77
N LEU A 23 15.56 19.97 -21.45
CA LEU A 23 15.08 20.96 -20.51
C LEU A 23 15.79 22.33 -20.69
N PRO A 24 15.11 23.46 -20.36
CA PRO A 24 15.72 24.77 -20.30
C PRO A 24 16.99 24.76 -19.45
N GLU A 25 17.97 25.57 -19.85
CA GLU A 25 19.29 25.59 -19.21
C GLU A 25 19.25 25.69 -17.69
N PRO A 26 18.42 26.51 -17.03
CA PRO A 26 18.36 26.60 -15.57
C PRO A 26 17.97 25.28 -14.88
N LEU A 27 17.23 24.41 -15.57
CA LEU A 27 16.77 23.12 -15.04
C LEU A 27 17.68 21.94 -15.40
N ARG A 28 18.71 22.15 -16.21
CA ARG A 28 19.64 21.09 -16.60
C ARG A 28 20.45 20.58 -15.40
N ASP A 29 20.95 19.39 -15.56
CA ASP A 29 21.90 18.82 -14.60
C ASP A 29 23.26 19.48 -14.75
N GLY A 30 23.94 19.59 -13.63
CA GLY A 30 25.27 20.19 -13.63
C GLY A 30 25.88 20.23 -12.23
N PRO A 31 27.18 20.55 -12.14
CA PRO A 31 27.84 20.73 -10.87
C PRO A 31 27.19 21.86 -10.06
N PRO A 32 27.09 21.73 -8.74
CA PRO A 32 26.61 22.83 -7.92
C PRO A 32 27.62 23.95 -7.92
N PRO A 33 27.20 25.21 -7.71
CA PRO A 33 28.10 26.32 -7.62
C PRO A 33 29.11 26.16 -6.47
N SER A 34 30.36 26.63 -6.71
CA SER A 34 31.40 26.67 -5.67
C SER A 34 30.93 27.50 -4.47
N ARG A 35 31.34 27.08 -3.27
CA ARG A 35 31.03 27.79 -2.01
C ARG A 35 32.13 28.78 -1.57
N GLU A 36 33.17 28.91 -2.36
CA GLU A 36 34.32 29.74 -2.00
C GLU A 36 34.02 31.25 -2.05
N ARG A 37 33.04 31.64 -2.86
CA ARG A 37 32.60 33.01 -3.04
C ARG A 37 31.12 33.13 -3.33
N LEU A 38 30.51 34.24 -2.95
CA LEU A 38 29.19 34.64 -3.37
C LEU A 38 29.26 35.15 -4.82
N ARG A 39 28.32 34.78 -5.65
CA ARG A 39 28.17 35.26 -7.02
C ARG A 39 27.31 36.49 -7.03
N ALA A 40 27.71 37.48 -7.84
CA ALA A 40 27.10 38.80 -7.84
C ALA A 40 25.58 38.79 -8.11
N ASP A 41 25.13 37.87 -8.94
CA ASP A 41 23.78 37.74 -9.46
C ASP A 41 22.91 36.72 -8.69
N ARG A 42 23.37 36.23 -7.52
CA ARG A 42 22.67 35.20 -6.77
C ARG A 42 22.19 35.67 -5.41
N TRP A 43 21.09 35.09 -4.98
CA TRP A 43 20.38 35.46 -3.78
C TRP A 43 20.82 34.70 -2.55
N THR A 44 21.01 35.41 -1.47
CA THR A 44 21.32 34.86 -0.14
C THR A 44 20.52 35.63 0.91
N GLY A 45 19.97 34.93 1.89
CA GLY A 45 19.21 35.55 2.96
C GLY A 45 18.21 34.59 3.61
N ARG A 46 17.11 35.16 4.09
CA ARG A 46 16.07 34.43 4.81
C ARG A 46 14.67 34.86 4.39
N ILE A 47 13.74 33.91 4.47
CA ILE A 47 12.33 34.09 4.15
C ILE A 47 11.54 33.58 5.35
N GLY A 48 10.80 34.50 6.01
CA GLY A 48 9.84 34.11 7.04
C GLY A 48 8.60 33.43 6.43
N VAL A 49 8.16 32.35 7.02
CA VAL A 49 7.02 31.58 6.51
C VAL A 49 6.07 31.21 7.65
N THR A 50 4.80 31.48 7.44
CA THR A 50 3.69 31.03 8.25
C THR A 50 3.05 29.80 7.62
N LEU A 51 2.87 28.74 8.40
CA LEU A 51 2.18 27.52 8.00
C LEU A 51 0.87 27.42 8.79
N THR A 52 -0.25 27.40 8.08
CA THR A 52 -1.57 27.21 8.66
C THR A 52 -2.07 25.79 8.36
N VAL A 53 -2.52 25.10 9.40
CA VAL A 53 -3.11 23.76 9.28
C VAL A 53 -4.52 23.89 8.73
N GLU A 54 -4.79 23.30 7.57
CA GLU A 54 -6.12 23.31 6.94
C GLU A 54 -6.96 22.07 7.30
N THR A 55 -6.37 20.88 7.23
CA THR A 55 -7.00 19.67 7.73
C THR A 55 -6.16 19.12 8.89
N PRO A 56 -6.74 18.36 9.83
CA PRO A 56 -6.00 17.89 11.00
C PRO A 56 -4.64 17.33 10.65
N LEU A 57 -3.62 17.70 11.41
CA LEU A 57 -2.25 17.28 11.15
C LEU A 57 -1.82 16.23 12.16
N LEU A 58 -1.37 15.09 11.67
CA LEU A 58 -0.85 13.99 12.48
C LEU A 58 0.65 14.19 12.73
N LEU A 59 0.98 14.69 13.91
CA LEU A 59 2.34 14.74 14.45
C LEU A 59 2.44 13.69 15.55
N LEU A 60 2.86 12.48 15.17
CA LEU A 60 2.84 11.33 16.08
C LEU A 60 4.20 11.13 16.74
N ASP A 61 4.16 10.86 18.07
CA ASP A 61 5.33 10.49 18.83
C ASP A 61 5.49 8.95 18.80
N THR A 62 6.41 8.49 17.98
CA THR A 62 6.63 7.06 17.78
C THR A 62 7.37 6.40 18.95
N GLU A 63 8.15 7.16 19.71
CA GLU A 63 8.88 6.65 20.87
C GLU A 63 7.95 6.41 22.07
N ARG A 64 6.85 7.17 22.13
CA ARG A 64 5.85 7.07 23.20
C ARG A 64 4.60 6.28 22.79
N ALA A 65 4.66 5.52 21.71
CA ALA A 65 3.58 4.64 21.32
C ALA A 65 3.41 3.51 22.34
N THR A 66 2.16 3.26 22.75
CA THR A 66 1.81 2.24 23.75
C THR A 66 0.82 1.22 23.18
N PRO A 67 0.80 -0.01 23.68
CA PRO A 67 -0.31 -0.92 23.42
C PRO A 67 -1.63 -0.34 23.95
N PRO A 68 -2.78 -0.68 23.39
CA PRO A 68 -4.07 -0.28 23.94
C PRO A 68 -4.37 -0.99 25.26
N SER A 69 -5.18 -0.37 26.12
CA SER A 69 -5.62 -0.95 27.40
C SER A 69 -6.49 -2.20 27.20
N THR A 70 -7.12 -2.33 26.06
CA THR A 70 -7.96 -3.46 25.65
C THR A 70 -7.18 -4.72 25.26
N GLY A 71 -5.86 -4.64 25.18
CA GLY A 71 -4.99 -5.80 25.03
C GLY A 71 -4.90 -6.41 23.62
N GLU A 72 -5.36 -5.72 22.57
CA GLU A 72 -5.22 -6.20 21.19
C GLU A 72 -3.74 -6.31 20.80
N LYS A 73 -3.30 -7.53 20.52
CA LYS A 73 -1.91 -7.79 20.16
C LYS A 73 -1.49 -7.08 18.86
N GLY A 74 -0.37 -6.38 18.92
CA GLY A 74 0.25 -5.73 17.77
C GLY A 74 -0.40 -4.42 17.35
N HIS A 75 -1.45 -3.95 18.01
CA HIS A 75 -1.99 -2.61 17.84
C HIS A 75 -1.21 -1.61 18.69
N LEU A 76 -1.02 -0.38 18.19
CA LEU A 76 -0.34 0.69 18.92
C LEU A 76 -1.16 1.98 18.91
N VAL A 77 -1.11 2.70 20.00
CA VAL A 77 -1.69 4.03 20.20
C VAL A 77 -0.57 5.06 20.21
N TYR A 78 -0.64 6.03 19.34
CA TYR A 78 0.38 7.06 19.16
C TYR A 78 -0.11 8.38 19.77
N PRO A 79 0.56 8.94 20.76
CA PRO A 79 0.26 10.28 21.26
C PRO A 79 0.73 11.36 20.26
N VAL A 80 0.22 12.58 20.44
CA VAL A 80 0.71 13.73 19.70
C VAL A 80 2.10 14.10 20.19
N ARG A 81 3.00 14.38 19.24
CA ARG A 81 4.36 14.81 19.53
C ARG A 81 4.37 16.24 20.04
N LEU A 82 4.79 16.42 21.29
CA LEU A 82 4.87 17.72 21.94
C LEU A 82 6.32 18.05 22.34
N ARG A 83 6.64 19.34 22.40
CA ARG A 83 7.86 19.87 22.96
C ARG A 83 7.54 21.15 23.72
N ASN A 84 7.93 21.23 24.99
CA ASN A 84 7.64 22.36 25.87
C ASN A 84 6.15 22.76 25.87
N GLY A 85 5.24 21.78 25.98
CA GLY A 85 3.80 22.01 25.99
C GLY A 85 3.16 22.36 24.65
N ARG A 86 3.89 22.44 23.55
CA ARG A 86 3.41 22.82 22.21
C ARG A 86 3.56 21.69 21.21
N PRO A 87 2.69 21.63 20.18
CA PRO A 87 2.88 20.70 19.06
C PRO A 87 4.27 20.88 18.42
N HIS A 88 4.99 19.77 18.26
CA HIS A 88 6.32 19.80 17.69
C HIS A 88 6.35 19.28 16.27
N LEU A 89 6.52 20.19 15.32
CA LEU A 89 6.73 19.89 13.91
C LEU A 89 8.22 19.97 13.58
N PRO A 90 8.89 18.83 13.25
CA PRO A 90 10.31 18.87 12.89
C PRO A 90 10.57 19.69 11.62
N ALA A 91 11.60 20.52 11.64
CA ALA A 91 12.03 21.28 10.46
C ALA A 91 12.37 20.38 9.26
N THR A 92 12.86 19.17 9.53
CA THR A 92 13.11 18.15 8.50
C THR A 92 11.85 17.69 7.79
N SER A 93 10.70 17.65 8.47
CA SER A 93 9.41 17.30 7.85
C SER A 93 8.95 18.38 6.87
N VAL A 94 9.11 19.66 7.25
CA VAL A 94 8.82 20.80 6.37
C VAL A 94 9.80 20.81 5.18
N LYS A 95 11.11 20.63 5.44
CA LYS A 95 12.11 20.54 4.37
C LYS A 95 11.81 19.40 3.41
N GLY A 96 11.38 18.22 3.92
CA GLY A 96 11.02 17.08 3.08
C GLY A 96 9.77 17.33 2.22
N MET A 97 8.77 18.02 2.76
CA MET A 97 7.58 18.45 2.01
C MET A 97 7.97 19.38 0.86
N LEU A 98 8.74 20.44 1.17
CA LEU A 98 9.21 21.39 0.15
C LEU A 98 10.10 20.72 -0.90
N ARG A 99 11.02 19.83 -0.48
CA ARG A 99 11.87 19.09 -1.42
C ARG A 99 11.04 18.26 -2.40
N ALA A 100 10.07 17.51 -1.91
CA ALA A 100 9.24 16.66 -2.77
C ALA A 100 8.43 17.48 -3.80
N ALA A 101 7.90 18.64 -3.38
CA ALA A 101 7.19 19.54 -4.27
C ALA A 101 8.15 20.23 -5.27
N TYR A 102 9.31 20.67 -4.79
CA TYR A 102 10.35 21.29 -5.62
C TYR A 102 10.90 20.32 -6.68
N GLU A 103 11.18 19.10 -6.28
CA GLU A 103 11.62 18.02 -7.17
C GLU A 103 10.59 17.78 -8.29
N ALA A 104 9.29 17.89 -7.97
CA ALA A 104 8.23 17.75 -8.95
C ALA A 104 8.20 18.94 -9.92
N VAL A 105 8.09 20.18 -9.42
CA VAL A 105 7.88 21.36 -10.29
C VAL A 105 9.11 21.71 -11.13
N THR A 106 10.30 21.31 -10.72
CA THR A 106 11.53 21.50 -11.52
C THR A 106 11.87 20.28 -12.38
N ASN A 107 10.98 19.28 -12.44
CA ASN A 107 11.25 18.00 -13.10
C ASN A 107 12.65 17.46 -12.76
N SER A 108 13.11 17.60 -11.51
CA SER A 108 14.43 17.17 -11.06
C SER A 108 14.55 15.64 -11.10
N ARG A 109 15.77 15.11 -11.00
CA ARG A 109 16.00 13.69 -10.79
C ARG A 109 15.25 13.20 -9.54
N PHE A 110 14.85 11.93 -9.50
CA PHE A 110 14.34 11.33 -8.27
C PHE A 110 15.45 11.33 -7.20
N GLY A 111 15.15 11.87 -6.05
CA GLY A 111 16.12 11.87 -4.95
C GLY A 111 16.42 10.47 -4.40
N VAL A 112 15.46 9.55 -4.52
CA VAL A 112 15.57 8.13 -4.16
C VAL A 112 14.75 7.30 -5.14
N PHE A 113 15.39 6.32 -5.73
CA PHE A 113 14.74 5.29 -6.57
C PHE A 113 15.54 3.99 -6.39
N GLU A 114 15.08 3.10 -5.51
CA GLU A 114 15.80 1.88 -5.12
C GLU A 114 14.87 0.65 -5.16
N SER A 115 15.49 -0.54 -5.27
CA SER A 115 14.82 -1.84 -5.18
C SER A 115 13.82 -2.14 -6.30
N HIS A 116 14.03 -1.60 -7.49
CA HIS A 116 13.16 -1.77 -8.64
C HIS A 116 13.85 -2.37 -9.87
N GLY A 117 15.10 -2.82 -9.72
CA GLY A 117 15.91 -3.40 -10.81
C GLY A 117 15.61 -4.89 -11.09
N SER A 118 14.59 -5.47 -10.44
CA SER A 118 14.16 -6.85 -10.72
C SER A 118 12.78 -6.89 -11.36
N PRO A 119 12.53 -7.75 -12.36
CA PRO A 119 11.22 -7.96 -12.93
C PRO A 119 10.19 -8.33 -11.86
N LEU A 120 9.00 -7.75 -11.95
CA LEU A 120 7.90 -8.08 -11.05
C LEU A 120 7.18 -9.35 -11.50
N ALA A 121 6.60 -10.08 -10.55
CA ALA A 121 5.79 -11.25 -10.82
C ALA A 121 4.29 -10.90 -10.81
N PHE A 122 3.55 -11.52 -11.70
CA PHE A 122 2.09 -11.49 -11.71
C PHE A 122 1.49 -12.89 -11.68
N ARG A 123 0.28 -13.05 -11.17
CA ARG A 123 -0.42 -14.34 -11.15
C ARG A 123 -1.21 -14.50 -12.44
N ARG A 124 -1.05 -15.66 -13.10
CA ARG A 124 -1.89 -16.06 -14.24
C ARG A 124 -3.33 -16.35 -13.78
N GLY A 125 -4.28 -16.20 -14.69
CA GLY A 125 -5.69 -16.51 -14.44
C GLY A 125 -5.97 -18.03 -14.34
N ALA A 126 -7.16 -18.36 -13.84
CA ALA A 126 -7.58 -19.76 -13.74
C ALA A 126 -7.73 -20.44 -15.11
N GLY A 127 -8.13 -19.72 -16.16
CA GLY A 127 -8.20 -20.22 -17.53
C GLY A 127 -6.86 -20.71 -18.07
N TYR A 128 -5.79 -19.99 -17.74
CA TYR A 128 -4.42 -20.40 -18.07
C TYR A 128 -4.04 -21.76 -17.45
N ALA A 129 -4.48 -21.99 -16.18
CA ALA A 129 -4.23 -23.25 -15.50
C ALA A 129 -4.92 -24.45 -16.17
N GLN A 130 -6.03 -24.26 -16.89
CA GLN A 130 -6.75 -25.32 -17.61
C GLN A 130 -5.99 -25.80 -18.85
N LYS A 131 -5.12 -24.97 -19.40
CA LYS A 131 -4.25 -25.30 -20.55
C LYS A 131 -2.94 -25.97 -20.14
N MET A 132 -2.66 -26.08 -18.84
CA MET A 132 -1.43 -26.66 -18.34
C MET A 132 -1.47 -28.19 -18.37
N VAL A 133 -0.41 -28.78 -18.91
CA VAL A 133 -0.26 -30.22 -19.03
C VAL A 133 0.87 -30.68 -18.12
N PRO A 134 0.68 -31.73 -17.30
CA PRO A 134 1.76 -32.29 -16.51
C PRO A 134 2.80 -32.97 -17.41
N VAL A 135 4.07 -32.73 -17.10
CA VAL A 135 5.19 -33.28 -17.84
C VAL A 135 6.26 -33.84 -16.90
N TYR A 136 6.96 -34.84 -17.39
CA TYR A 136 8.12 -35.43 -16.77
C TYR A 136 9.36 -35.14 -17.62
N ILE A 137 10.40 -34.62 -17.02
CA ILE A 137 11.67 -34.34 -17.69
C ILE A 137 12.50 -35.62 -17.66
N ALA A 138 12.61 -36.30 -18.78
CA ALA A 138 13.35 -37.55 -18.90
C ALA A 138 14.87 -37.31 -19.04
N ALA A 139 15.25 -36.30 -19.80
CA ALA A 139 16.59 -35.80 -19.98
C ALA A 139 16.55 -34.29 -20.26
N GLU A 140 17.68 -33.60 -20.34
CA GLU A 140 17.75 -32.20 -20.75
C GLU A 140 17.09 -32.01 -22.11
N GLY A 141 16.09 -31.14 -22.14
CA GLY A 141 15.30 -30.88 -23.36
C GLY A 141 14.34 -32.01 -23.80
N VAL A 142 14.27 -33.13 -23.04
CA VAL A 142 13.38 -34.25 -23.35
C VAL A 142 12.25 -34.33 -22.34
N LEU A 143 11.07 -33.84 -22.70
CA LEU A 143 9.87 -33.79 -21.88
C LEU A 143 8.87 -34.84 -22.36
N LEU A 144 8.33 -35.59 -21.40
CA LEU A 144 7.29 -36.60 -21.66
C LEU A 144 5.96 -36.14 -21.05
N ARG A 145 4.90 -36.29 -21.80
CA ARG A 145 3.54 -35.94 -21.36
C ARG A 145 3.03 -36.93 -20.33
N PHE A 146 2.34 -36.41 -19.33
CA PHE A 146 1.63 -37.15 -18.32
C PHE A 146 0.16 -36.76 -18.28
N GLU A 147 -0.68 -37.63 -17.75
CA GLU A 147 -2.04 -37.31 -17.33
C GLU A 147 -2.07 -36.91 -15.86
N MET A 148 -3.12 -36.22 -15.42
CA MET A 148 -3.30 -35.87 -14.02
C MET A 148 -4.71 -36.17 -13.52
N ALA A 149 -4.79 -36.55 -12.24
CA ALA A 149 -6.03 -36.62 -11.48
C ALA A 149 -5.97 -35.75 -10.23
N SER A 150 -7.12 -35.29 -9.78
CA SER A 150 -7.25 -34.62 -8.50
C SER A 150 -7.06 -35.59 -7.36
N LEU A 151 -6.15 -35.32 -6.44
CA LEU A 151 -5.93 -36.09 -5.23
C LEU A 151 -6.49 -35.32 -4.03
N ARG A 152 -7.67 -35.75 -3.58
CA ARG A 152 -8.37 -35.12 -2.45
C ARG A 152 -8.33 -36.06 -1.24
N MET A 153 -7.76 -35.61 -0.14
CA MET A 153 -7.67 -36.41 1.08
C MET A 153 -8.90 -36.29 1.98
N TYR A 154 -9.52 -35.10 1.98
CA TYR A 154 -10.61 -34.80 2.91
C TYR A 154 -11.80 -34.19 2.16
N ASP A 155 -13.02 -34.46 2.65
CA ASP A 155 -14.22 -33.79 2.18
C ASP A 155 -14.38 -32.37 2.74
N LYS A 156 -15.51 -31.72 2.49
CA LYS A 156 -15.81 -30.37 2.98
C LYS A 156 -16.00 -30.31 4.50
N SER A 157 -16.28 -31.44 5.14
CA SER A 157 -16.48 -31.57 6.59
C SER A 157 -15.19 -31.89 7.34
N GLY A 158 -14.10 -32.17 6.60
CA GLY A 158 -12.82 -32.56 7.17
C GLY A 158 -12.70 -34.10 7.37
N GLN A 159 -13.66 -34.88 6.89
CA GLN A 159 -13.61 -36.33 6.94
C GLN A 159 -12.63 -36.88 5.89
N ASN A 160 -11.74 -37.81 6.29
CA ASN A 160 -10.84 -38.47 5.37
C ASN A 160 -11.64 -39.33 4.35
N LEU A 161 -11.36 -39.11 3.07
CA LEU A 161 -12.03 -39.82 1.95
C LEU A 161 -11.41 -41.18 1.63
N HIS A 162 -10.22 -41.47 2.19
CA HIS A 162 -9.43 -42.64 1.84
C HIS A 162 -9.20 -43.56 3.04
N SER A 163 -10.19 -43.75 3.89
CA SER A 163 -10.21 -44.75 4.96
C SER A 163 -8.87 -44.91 5.69
N GLU A 164 -8.51 -43.98 6.56
CA GLU A 164 -7.33 -44.02 7.45
C GLU A 164 -5.95 -43.88 6.76
N GLN A 165 -5.89 -43.77 5.45
CA GLN A 165 -4.60 -43.52 4.80
C GLN A 165 -4.08 -42.13 5.07
N GLU A 166 -2.80 -42.02 5.44
CA GLU A 166 -2.12 -40.76 5.54
C GLU A 166 -1.95 -40.13 4.16
N ALA A 167 -1.98 -38.79 4.12
CA ALA A 167 -1.74 -38.07 2.88
C ALA A 167 -0.32 -38.40 2.35
N PRO A 168 -0.20 -38.68 1.04
CA PRO A 168 1.07 -39.06 0.45
C PRO A 168 2.08 -37.86 0.50
N ALA A 169 3.35 -38.20 0.54
CA ALA A 169 4.42 -37.24 0.40
C ALA A 169 4.56 -36.75 -1.05
N HIS A 170 5.20 -35.61 -1.24
CA HIS A 170 5.54 -35.16 -2.59
C HIS A 170 6.48 -36.14 -3.30
N LEU A 171 6.16 -36.51 -4.54
CA LEU A 171 6.82 -37.49 -5.38
C LEU A 171 6.72 -38.94 -4.86
N GLU A 172 5.85 -39.22 -3.92
CA GLU A 172 5.57 -40.60 -3.50
C GLU A 172 4.89 -41.38 -4.64
N ARG A 173 5.39 -42.59 -4.89
CA ARG A 173 4.82 -43.50 -5.89
C ARG A 173 3.59 -44.20 -5.34
N LEU A 174 2.49 -44.08 -6.07
CA LEU A 174 1.21 -44.65 -5.72
C LEU A 174 0.67 -45.54 -6.83
N ARG A 175 -0.11 -46.54 -6.43
CA ARG A 175 -1.02 -47.23 -7.29
C ARG A 175 -2.41 -46.77 -6.97
N ALA A 176 -3.12 -46.20 -7.94
CA ALA A 176 -4.39 -45.54 -7.70
C ALA A 176 -5.47 -45.97 -8.67
N VAL A 177 -6.70 -46.00 -8.17
CA VAL A 177 -7.90 -46.10 -8.98
C VAL A 177 -8.30 -44.66 -9.35
N VAL A 178 -8.36 -44.39 -10.64
CA VAL A 178 -8.72 -43.05 -11.19
C VAL A 178 -10.04 -43.17 -11.92
N GLY A 179 -10.99 -42.36 -11.51
CA GLY A 179 -12.32 -42.20 -12.10
C GLY A 179 -12.54 -40.80 -12.63
N SER A 180 -13.69 -40.56 -13.25
CA SER A 180 -14.11 -39.21 -13.70
C SER A 180 -15.24 -38.73 -12.80
N ASP A 181 -15.15 -37.51 -12.29
CA ASP A 181 -16.21 -36.84 -11.53
C ASP A 181 -17.25 -36.14 -12.44
N GLY A 182 -17.10 -36.30 -13.76
CA GLY A 182 -18.01 -35.79 -14.78
C GLY A 182 -17.98 -34.25 -14.97
N LYS A 183 -17.38 -33.49 -14.06
CA LYS A 183 -17.33 -32.01 -14.10
C LYS A 183 -15.94 -31.42 -14.04
N ASN A 184 -15.03 -32.05 -13.30
CA ASN A 184 -13.70 -31.44 -13.01
C ASN A 184 -12.52 -32.30 -13.52
N GLY A 185 -12.77 -33.28 -14.37
CA GLY A 185 -11.77 -34.18 -14.92
C GLY A 185 -11.56 -35.44 -14.06
N ALA A 186 -10.35 -36.02 -14.12
CA ALA A 186 -10.02 -37.25 -13.42
C ALA A 186 -9.81 -36.99 -11.91
N GLU A 187 -10.31 -37.93 -11.08
CA GLU A 187 -10.13 -37.89 -9.62
C GLU A 187 -9.60 -39.26 -9.12
N VAL A 188 -8.72 -39.22 -8.15
CA VAL A 188 -8.28 -40.42 -7.42
C VAL A 188 -9.41 -40.86 -6.50
N VAL A 189 -10.00 -42.01 -6.80
CA VAL A 189 -11.08 -42.64 -6.02
C VAL A 189 -10.51 -43.35 -4.82
N ASN A 190 -9.46 -44.14 -5.03
CA ASN A 190 -8.71 -44.80 -3.97
C ASN A 190 -7.24 -44.98 -4.39
N PHE A 191 -6.36 -45.14 -3.44
CA PHE A 191 -4.93 -45.37 -3.70
C PHE A 191 -4.28 -46.21 -2.62
N VAL A 192 -3.16 -46.84 -2.98
CA VAL A 192 -2.24 -47.46 -2.05
C VAL A 192 -0.80 -47.05 -2.43
N ARG A 193 0.11 -47.11 -1.47
CA ARG A 193 1.50 -46.95 -1.74
C ARG A 193 2.02 -48.05 -2.67
N SER A 194 2.93 -47.76 -3.57
CA SER A 194 3.41 -48.74 -4.56
C SER A 194 4.05 -49.99 -3.93
N THR A 195 4.52 -49.86 -2.67
CA THR A 195 5.05 -50.97 -1.87
C THR A 195 4.00 -51.80 -1.16
N SER A 196 2.74 -51.40 -1.15
CA SER A 196 1.65 -52.14 -0.50
C SER A 196 1.25 -53.36 -1.30
N ALA A 197 0.99 -54.48 -0.59
CA ALA A 197 0.45 -55.70 -1.17
C ALA A 197 -1.07 -55.63 -1.39
N GLU A 198 -1.76 -54.63 -0.91
CA GLU A 198 -3.20 -54.43 -1.04
C GLU A 198 -3.61 -54.33 -2.51
N LYS A 199 -4.69 -55.07 -2.86
CA LYS A 199 -5.25 -55.05 -4.22
C LYS A 199 -6.36 -54.02 -4.33
N LEU A 200 -6.18 -53.06 -5.23
CA LEU A 200 -7.23 -52.13 -5.62
C LEU A 200 -8.03 -52.71 -6.76
N ILE A 201 -9.37 -52.65 -6.65
CA ILE A 201 -10.30 -53.12 -7.67
C ILE A 201 -11.03 -51.91 -8.24
N PRO A 202 -10.78 -51.53 -9.51
CA PRO A 202 -11.48 -50.42 -10.15
C PRO A 202 -12.95 -50.75 -10.39
N GLY A 203 -13.83 -49.81 -10.17
CA GLY A 203 -15.24 -49.86 -10.51
C GLY A 203 -15.51 -49.68 -12.01
N ARG A 204 -16.77 -49.65 -12.38
CA ARG A 204 -17.17 -49.46 -13.78
C ARG A 204 -16.80 -48.00 -14.22
N GLY A 205 -15.99 -47.90 -15.24
CA GLY A 205 -15.51 -46.63 -15.78
C GLY A 205 -14.27 -46.03 -15.03
N GLU A 206 -13.73 -46.79 -14.09
CA GLU A 206 -12.51 -46.46 -13.39
C GLU A 206 -11.30 -47.21 -13.96
N ARG A 207 -10.12 -46.71 -13.75
CA ARG A 207 -8.85 -47.29 -14.23
C ARG A 207 -7.86 -47.44 -13.09
N LEU A 208 -7.15 -48.54 -13.04
CA LEU A 208 -6.01 -48.73 -12.14
C LEU A 208 -4.75 -48.27 -12.85
N VAL A 209 -4.07 -47.31 -12.25
CA VAL A 209 -2.84 -46.70 -12.80
C VAL A 209 -1.75 -46.58 -11.76
N ASN A 210 -0.50 -46.64 -12.22
CA ASN A 210 0.67 -46.33 -11.41
C ASN A 210 1.07 -44.87 -11.68
N GLY A 211 1.36 -44.13 -10.62
CA GLY A 211 1.73 -42.70 -10.78
C GLY A 211 2.42 -42.15 -9.54
N ILE A 212 2.43 -40.86 -9.47
CA ILE A 212 3.21 -40.09 -8.50
C ILE A 212 2.34 -39.01 -7.89
N ALA A 213 2.32 -38.90 -6.57
CA ALA A 213 1.66 -37.82 -5.86
C ALA A 213 2.45 -36.51 -6.05
N TYR A 214 1.77 -35.50 -6.54
CA TYR A 214 2.35 -34.18 -6.77
C TYR A 214 1.79 -33.15 -5.76
N VAL A 215 2.48 -33.04 -4.64
CA VAL A 215 2.07 -32.21 -3.49
C VAL A 215 2.85 -30.90 -3.51
N THR A 216 2.18 -29.78 -3.73
CA THR A 216 2.79 -28.45 -3.85
C THR A 216 2.49 -27.54 -2.67
N GLY A 217 1.76 -28.02 -1.66
CA GLY A 217 1.46 -27.25 -0.46
C GLY A 217 0.46 -26.10 -0.70
N PRO A 218 0.37 -25.16 0.23
CA PRO A 218 -0.65 -24.09 0.25
C PRO A 218 -0.30 -22.92 -0.67
N ASN A 219 -0.14 -23.19 -1.93
CA ASN A 219 0.16 -22.17 -2.95
C ASN A 219 -1.02 -21.25 -3.31
N ILE A 220 -2.26 -21.63 -2.92
CA ILE A 220 -3.47 -20.82 -3.06
C ILE A 220 -4.33 -20.95 -1.80
N GLU A 221 -5.06 -19.87 -1.46
CA GLU A 221 -6.03 -19.88 -0.38
C GLU A 221 -7.21 -20.83 -0.73
N GLY A 222 -7.64 -21.62 0.24
CA GLY A 222 -8.75 -22.55 0.07
C GLY A 222 -8.45 -23.74 -0.84
N LYS A 223 -7.18 -24.09 -1.07
CA LYS A 223 -6.81 -25.30 -1.82
C LYS A 223 -7.40 -26.56 -1.20
N ARG A 224 -8.08 -27.38 -1.99
CA ARG A 224 -8.81 -28.57 -1.53
C ARG A 224 -8.18 -29.89 -1.95
N CYS A 225 -7.32 -29.88 -2.96
CA CYS A 225 -6.71 -31.10 -3.48
C CYS A 225 -5.28 -30.86 -3.96
N GLU A 226 -4.48 -31.88 -3.88
CA GLU A 226 -3.22 -32.02 -4.57
C GLU A 226 -3.43 -32.69 -5.94
N ARG A 227 -2.38 -33.07 -6.64
CA ARG A 227 -2.46 -33.75 -7.92
C ARG A 227 -1.78 -35.10 -7.87
N PHE A 228 -2.24 -36.00 -8.71
CA PHE A 228 -1.64 -37.30 -8.97
C PHE A 228 -1.30 -37.36 -10.47
N PHE A 229 -0.03 -37.56 -10.80
CA PHE A 229 0.48 -37.63 -12.17
C PHE A 229 0.73 -39.08 -12.53
N TYR A 230 0.28 -39.51 -13.71
CA TYR A 230 0.49 -40.86 -14.23
C TYR A 230 0.79 -40.79 -15.72
N PRO A 231 1.57 -41.80 -16.27
CA PRO A 231 1.91 -41.83 -17.69
C PRO A 231 0.64 -41.93 -18.56
N GLU A 232 0.68 -41.27 -19.70
CA GLU A 232 -0.35 -41.41 -20.73
C GLU A 232 -0.41 -42.86 -21.19
N GLN A 233 -1.64 -43.45 -21.26
CA GLN A 233 -1.80 -44.84 -21.64
C GLN A 233 -2.01 -44.96 -23.14
N GLY A 234 -1.34 -45.92 -23.78
CA GLY A 234 -1.64 -46.37 -25.16
C GLY A 234 -0.59 -46.05 -26.22
N GLY A 235 0.64 -45.66 -25.84
CA GLY A 235 1.74 -45.48 -26.79
C GLY A 235 3.11 -45.37 -26.14
N GLU A 236 4.16 -45.42 -26.91
CA GLU A 236 5.48 -45.04 -26.43
C GLU A 236 5.50 -43.54 -26.11
N PRO A 237 6.09 -43.18 -24.97
CA PRO A 237 6.19 -41.75 -24.58
C PRO A 237 6.95 -40.99 -25.67
N LYS A 238 6.28 -40.03 -26.32
CA LYS A 238 6.93 -39.14 -27.30
C LYS A 238 7.46 -37.89 -26.61
N ALA A 239 8.68 -37.54 -27.01
CA ALA A 239 9.26 -36.26 -26.57
C ALA A 239 8.43 -35.11 -27.13
N LEU A 240 8.09 -34.16 -26.26
CA LEU A 240 7.37 -32.94 -26.63
C LEU A 240 8.30 -31.95 -27.32
N PRO A 241 7.88 -31.29 -28.41
CA PRO A 241 8.66 -30.26 -29.05
C PRO A 241 8.77 -29.02 -28.16
N LEU A 242 9.91 -28.37 -28.17
CA LEU A 242 10.17 -27.13 -27.48
C LEU A 242 10.03 -25.94 -28.42
N ALA A 243 9.36 -24.87 -27.95
CA ALA A 243 9.29 -23.61 -28.65
C ALA A 243 10.54 -22.74 -28.42
N ARG A 244 11.32 -23.06 -27.38
CA ARG A 244 12.50 -22.30 -26.94
C ARG A 244 13.63 -23.27 -26.58
N GLU A 245 14.84 -22.73 -26.57
CA GLU A 245 16.00 -23.48 -26.12
C GLU A 245 15.84 -23.94 -24.66
N TRP A 246 16.30 -25.16 -24.36
CA TRP A 246 16.22 -25.73 -23.01
C TRP A 246 16.84 -24.81 -21.93
N SER A 247 18.00 -24.25 -22.23
CA SER A 247 18.69 -23.30 -21.36
C SER A 247 17.85 -22.07 -21.00
N ALA A 248 17.03 -21.59 -21.92
CA ALA A 248 16.13 -20.47 -21.68
C ALA A 248 14.96 -20.85 -20.74
N LEU A 249 14.42 -22.06 -20.89
CA LEU A 249 13.39 -22.59 -19.96
C LEU A 249 13.94 -22.78 -18.54
N VAL A 250 15.18 -23.29 -18.41
CA VAL A 250 15.89 -23.42 -17.14
C VAL A 250 16.09 -22.04 -16.48
N ALA A 251 16.60 -21.08 -17.24
CA ALA A 251 16.88 -19.73 -16.72
C ALA A 251 15.59 -19.02 -16.24
N GLU A 252 14.48 -19.22 -16.95
CA GLU A 252 13.19 -18.67 -16.55
C GLU A 252 12.63 -19.33 -15.29
N TRP A 253 12.73 -20.64 -15.18
CA TRP A 253 12.37 -21.39 -13.97
C TRP A 253 13.17 -20.91 -12.74
N ASP A 254 14.48 -20.84 -12.85
CA ASP A 254 15.37 -20.40 -11.78
C ASP A 254 15.07 -18.97 -11.34
N ARG A 255 14.75 -18.09 -12.30
CA ARG A 255 14.37 -16.72 -12.01
C ARG A 255 13.07 -16.66 -11.26
N LEU A 256 12.06 -17.44 -11.67
CA LEU A 256 10.74 -17.50 -11.02
C LEU A 256 10.86 -17.97 -9.55
N ILE A 257 11.66 -19.00 -9.30
CA ILE A 257 11.86 -19.53 -7.95
C ILE A 257 12.62 -18.53 -7.07
N ARG A 258 13.66 -17.88 -7.61
CA ARG A 258 14.42 -16.84 -6.88
C ARG A 258 13.55 -15.64 -6.53
N ASP A 259 12.81 -15.09 -7.50
CA ASP A 259 11.90 -13.95 -7.28
C ASP A 259 10.89 -14.26 -6.16
N TYR A 260 10.30 -15.46 -6.18
CA TYR A 260 9.36 -15.85 -5.14
C TYR A 260 10.02 -15.91 -3.75
N ARG A 261 11.22 -16.43 -3.64
CA ARG A 261 11.96 -16.52 -2.37
C ARG A 261 12.37 -15.14 -1.86
N ASP A 262 12.85 -14.28 -2.74
CA ASP A 262 13.27 -12.92 -2.41
C ASP A 262 12.08 -12.07 -1.95
N ALA A 263 10.93 -12.25 -2.59
CA ALA A 263 9.70 -11.53 -2.24
C ALA A 263 9.11 -11.94 -0.87
N HIS A 264 9.33 -13.19 -0.45
CA HIS A 264 8.73 -13.72 0.79
C HIS A 264 9.70 -13.87 1.96
N GLY A 265 10.99 -13.86 1.73
CA GLY A 265 12.05 -13.83 2.72
C GLY A 265 11.91 -14.84 3.89
N ASP A 266 12.96 -15.02 4.64
CA ASP A 266 13.00 -15.93 5.82
C ASP A 266 11.97 -15.57 6.91
N THR A 267 11.54 -14.31 6.96
CA THR A 267 10.63 -13.82 8.00
C THR A 267 9.22 -14.40 7.85
N GLU A 268 8.71 -14.51 6.63
CA GLU A 268 7.38 -15.12 6.39
C GLU A 268 7.41 -16.64 6.55
N LEU A 269 8.49 -17.30 6.17
CA LEU A 269 8.71 -18.73 6.42
C LEU A 269 8.62 -19.04 7.92
N ARG A 270 9.17 -18.19 8.77
CA ARG A 270 9.19 -18.35 10.23
C ARG A 270 7.85 -18.03 10.90
N GLN A 271 6.87 -17.52 10.21
CA GLN A 271 5.54 -17.23 10.78
C GLN A 271 4.61 -18.42 10.81
N ARG A 272 4.84 -19.44 10.01
CA ARG A 272 4.02 -20.65 10.01
C ARG A 272 4.35 -21.54 11.20
N ARG A 273 3.30 -22.00 11.86
CA ARG A 273 3.42 -22.76 13.10
C ARG A 273 2.78 -24.12 12.98
N THR A 274 3.41 -25.08 13.61
CA THR A 274 2.85 -26.40 13.83
C THR A 274 1.70 -26.36 14.83
N PRO A 275 0.84 -27.41 14.92
CA PRO A 275 -0.27 -27.46 15.87
C PRO A 275 0.15 -27.25 17.33
N ASP A 276 1.36 -27.64 17.71
CA ASP A 276 1.95 -27.45 19.03
C ASP A 276 2.52 -26.02 19.24
N GLY A 277 2.45 -25.14 18.22
CA GLY A 277 2.78 -23.71 18.32
C GLY A 277 4.24 -23.36 18.06
N ARG A 278 5.14 -24.33 17.75
CA ARG A 278 6.51 -24.00 17.31
C ARG A 278 6.53 -23.50 15.85
N VAL A 279 7.60 -22.84 15.47
CA VAL A 279 7.83 -22.47 14.07
C VAL A 279 8.02 -23.74 13.25
N ALA A 280 7.24 -23.90 12.19
CA ALA A 280 7.35 -25.05 11.30
C ALA A 280 8.59 -24.96 10.41
N ASP A 281 9.28 -26.07 10.22
CA ASP A 281 10.29 -26.18 9.18
C ASP A 281 9.64 -26.14 7.79
N PRO A 282 10.34 -25.61 6.77
CA PRO A 282 9.74 -25.40 5.46
C PRO A 282 9.04 -26.61 4.84
N GLY A 283 9.59 -27.81 4.99
CA GLY A 283 9.01 -29.05 4.50
C GLY A 283 8.02 -29.73 5.45
N GLU A 284 7.78 -29.14 6.63
CA GLU A 284 6.97 -29.74 7.66
C GLU A 284 5.48 -29.49 7.40
N ARG A 285 4.64 -30.42 7.89
CA ARG A 285 3.18 -30.29 7.86
C ARG A 285 2.69 -29.39 8.98
N VAL A 286 1.83 -28.45 8.67
CA VAL A 286 1.28 -27.46 9.61
C VAL A 286 -0.18 -27.68 9.96
N GLY A 287 -0.73 -28.87 9.75
CA GLY A 287 -2.14 -29.21 10.08
C GLY A 287 -2.59 -30.50 9.38
N ASP A 288 -3.89 -30.84 9.45
CA ASP A 288 -4.46 -32.15 9.10
C ASP A 288 -5.13 -32.26 7.72
N GLY A 289 -5.03 -31.29 6.84
CA GLY A 289 -5.67 -31.30 5.51
C GLY A 289 -4.71 -31.29 4.34
N PRO A 290 -5.20 -31.43 3.10
CA PRO A 290 -4.35 -31.33 1.92
C PRO A 290 -3.74 -29.92 1.81
N GLY A 291 -2.52 -29.84 1.32
CA GLY A 291 -1.84 -28.56 1.16
C GLY A 291 -1.25 -27.96 2.43
N LEU A 292 -0.96 -28.79 3.40
CA LEU A 292 -0.53 -28.38 4.74
C LEU A 292 0.97 -28.38 4.95
N LEU A 293 1.77 -28.48 3.89
CA LEU A 293 3.20 -28.17 3.99
C LEU A 293 3.37 -26.69 4.32
N ALA A 294 4.31 -26.37 5.18
CA ALA A 294 4.62 -24.99 5.48
C ALA A 294 4.95 -24.20 4.20
N TRP A 295 5.66 -24.83 3.28
CA TRP A 295 6.02 -24.27 1.97
C TRP A 295 6.07 -25.33 0.88
N SER A 296 5.93 -24.91 -0.38
CA SER A 296 6.11 -25.81 -1.52
C SER A 296 7.55 -26.36 -1.58
N PRO A 297 7.74 -27.67 -1.86
CA PRO A 297 9.06 -28.26 -2.02
C PRO A 297 9.95 -27.53 -3.05
N HIS A 298 9.36 -26.94 -4.09
CA HIS A 298 10.09 -26.19 -5.12
C HIS A 298 10.73 -24.88 -4.61
N ILE A 299 10.42 -24.46 -3.39
CA ILE A 299 10.93 -23.21 -2.82
C ILE A 299 11.98 -23.47 -1.75
N HIS A 300 11.90 -24.59 -1.02
CA HIS A 300 12.78 -24.87 0.11
C HIS A 300 13.73 -26.04 -0.07
N ASP A 301 13.39 -26.98 -0.95
CA ASP A 301 14.24 -28.14 -1.21
C ASP A 301 15.20 -27.85 -2.37
N ARG A 302 16.49 -27.71 -2.07
CA ARG A 302 17.53 -27.41 -3.06
C ARG A 302 17.53 -28.34 -4.26
N GLU A 303 17.24 -29.61 -4.06
CA GLU A 303 17.18 -30.59 -5.15
C GLU A 303 16.00 -30.36 -6.10
N ARG A 304 14.97 -29.64 -5.65
CA ARG A 304 13.70 -29.42 -6.38
C ARG A 304 13.51 -28.00 -6.84
N MET A 305 14.42 -27.09 -6.44
CA MET A 305 14.43 -25.74 -6.96
C MET A 305 14.88 -25.70 -8.42
N GLU A 306 15.77 -26.59 -8.80
CA GLU A 306 16.37 -26.65 -10.12
C GLU A 306 15.53 -27.49 -11.06
N LEU A 307 15.45 -27.04 -12.31
CA LEU A 307 14.84 -27.78 -13.41
C LEU A 307 15.89 -28.77 -13.97
N LYS A 308 15.72 -30.06 -13.70
CA LYS A 308 16.66 -31.11 -14.06
C LYS A 308 15.96 -32.41 -14.44
N PRO A 309 16.64 -33.40 -15.02
CA PRO A 309 16.07 -34.72 -15.27
C PRO A 309 15.42 -35.33 -14.02
N ARG A 310 14.28 -35.98 -14.19
CA ARG A 310 13.37 -36.52 -13.18
C ARG A 310 12.48 -35.48 -12.47
N THR A 311 12.49 -34.22 -12.90
CA THR A 311 11.54 -33.21 -12.42
C THR A 311 10.16 -33.47 -13.03
N LEU A 312 9.13 -33.45 -12.18
CA LEU A 312 7.75 -33.34 -12.58
C LEU A 312 7.31 -31.88 -12.47
N CYS A 313 6.62 -31.38 -13.47
CA CYS A 313 6.14 -30.01 -13.49
C CYS A 313 4.94 -29.87 -14.46
N TYR A 314 4.53 -28.64 -14.71
CA TYR A 314 3.50 -28.34 -15.70
C TYR A 314 4.12 -27.60 -16.88
N ALA A 315 3.71 -27.99 -18.09
CA ALA A 315 4.06 -27.31 -19.32
C ALA A 315 2.88 -26.49 -19.83
N HIS A 316 3.15 -25.32 -20.34
CA HIS A 316 2.27 -24.54 -21.18
C HIS A 316 2.75 -24.66 -22.64
N PHE A 317 1.81 -24.64 -23.58
CA PHE A 317 2.09 -24.81 -25.00
C PHE A 317 1.75 -23.53 -25.76
N ASP A 318 2.53 -23.23 -26.78
CA ASP A 318 2.25 -22.18 -27.74
C ASP A 318 1.15 -22.59 -28.74
N GLU A 319 0.86 -21.73 -29.71
CA GLU A 319 -0.16 -21.98 -30.72
C GLU A 319 0.21 -23.13 -31.69
N GLU A 320 1.49 -23.49 -31.79
CA GLU A 320 2.01 -24.60 -32.58
C GLU A 320 2.18 -25.91 -31.78
N ASP A 321 1.57 -26.00 -30.61
CA ASP A 321 1.61 -27.15 -29.69
C ASP A 321 3.04 -27.56 -29.26
N ARG A 322 3.91 -26.53 -29.05
CA ARG A 322 5.28 -26.69 -28.54
C ARG A 322 5.36 -26.13 -27.12
N VAL A 323 6.16 -26.73 -26.28
CA VAL A 323 6.35 -26.24 -24.90
C VAL A 323 7.08 -24.88 -24.92
N ASP A 324 6.39 -23.83 -24.49
CA ASP A 324 6.92 -22.49 -24.39
C ASP A 324 7.35 -22.10 -22.98
N ARG A 325 6.75 -22.74 -21.93
CA ARG A 325 7.03 -22.46 -20.52
C ARG A 325 6.84 -23.67 -19.61
N LEU A 326 7.58 -23.67 -18.50
CA LEU A 326 7.50 -24.70 -17.46
C LEU A 326 7.21 -24.07 -16.10
N TYR A 327 6.32 -24.71 -15.34
CA TYR A 327 5.87 -24.19 -14.05
C TYR A 327 5.80 -25.26 -12.96
N PRO A 328 6.12 -24.90 -11.72
CA PRO A 328 6.04 -25.84 -10.57
C PRO A 328 4.61 -26.03 -10.04
N VAL A 329 3.67 -25.16 -10.41
CA VAL A 329 2.29 -25.15 -9.90
C VAL A 329 1.28 -24.78 -10.98
N LEU A 330 0.01 -25.23 -10.84
CA LEU A 330 -1.06 -24.99 -11.83
C LEU A 330 -1.49 -23.55 -11.98
N ILE A 331 -1.44 -22.77 -10.90
CA ILE A 331 -1.72 -21.32 -10.95
C ILE A 331 -0.42 -20.60 -10.67
N PRO A 332 0.45 -20.50 -11.69
CA PRO A 332 1.77 -19.96 -11.51
C PRO A 332 1.74 -18.44 -11.35
N ARG A 333 2.83 -17.92 -10.82
CA ARG A 333 3.25 -16.55 -11.13
C ARG A 333 4.08 -16.61 -12.41
N ASP A 334 4.03 -15.51 -13.14
CA ASP A 334 4.86 -15.27 -14.31
C ASP A 334 5.63 -13.97 -14.10
N LEU A 335 6.78 -13.84 -14.70
CA LEU A 335 7.59 -12.64 -14.58
C LEU A 335 7.32 -11.71 -15.77
N TYR A 336 7.19 -10.43 -15.47
CA TYR A 336 7.20 -9.43 -16.54
C TYR A 336 8.59 -9.40 -17.22
N PRO A 337 8.64 -9.09 -18.52
CA PRO A 337 9.91 -9.10 -19.25
C PRO A 337 10.87 -7.97 -18.84
N VAL A 338 10.33 -6.88 -18.26
CA VAL A 338 11.08 -5.65 -17.96
C VAL A 338 10.88 -5.27 -16.50
N ALA A 339 11.97 -4.89 -15.83
CA ALA A 339 11.90 -4.37 -14.47
C ALA A 339 11.37 -2.92 -14.44
N PRO A 340 10.75 -2.48 -13.32
CA PRO A 340 10.27 -1.09 -13.23
C PRO A 340 11.36 -0.04 -13.45
N GLU A 341 12.60 -0.30 -13.03
CA GLU A 341 13.73 0.62 -13.20
C GLU A 341 14.07 0.83 -14.67
N ASP A 342 13.97 -0.20 -15.48
CA ASP A 342 14.23 -0.15 -16.92
C ASP A 342 13.16 0.65 -17.70
N LEU A 343 12.03 0.95 -17.07
CA LEU A 343 10.95 1.77 -17.63
C LEU A 343 11.06 3.24 -17.22
N LEU A 344 11.97 3.59 -16.32
CA LEU A 344 12.24 4.97 -15.98
C LEU A 344 13.27 5.54 -16.95
N ASP A 345 13.01 6.73 -17.45
CA ASP A 345 14.00 7.46 -18.25
C ASP A 345 15.31 7.60 -17.43
N PRO A 346 16.48 7.22 -17.98
CA PRO A 346 17.76 7.25 -17.28
C PRO A 346 18.13 8.64 -16.74
N SER A 347 17.67 9.71 -17.39
CA SER A 347 17.90 11.09 -16.95
C SER A 347 17.16 11.43 -15.65
N LEU A 348 16.17 10.62 -15.25
CA LEU A 348 15.39 10.77 -14.01
C LEU A 348 15.94 9.95 -12.84
N LEU A 349 16.82 8.99 -13.09
CA LEU A 349 17.46 8.21 -12.01
C LEU A 349 18.22 9.14 -11.05
N PRO A 350 18.40 8.76 -9.79
CA PRO A 350 19.19 9.53 -8.83
C PRO A 350 20.57 9.88 -9.40
N ALA A 351 21.02 11.13 -9.21
CA ALA A 351 22.29 11.59 -9.74
C ALA A 351 23.45 10.68 -9.27
N PRO A 352 24.19 10.04 -10.19
CA PRO A 352 25.23 9.11 -9.81
C PRO A 352 26.50 9.82 -9.31
N ARG A 353 26.71 11.07 -9.70
CA ARG A 353 27.92 11.85 -9.41
C ARG A 353 27.64 13.35 -9.28
N TYR A 354 28.60 14.03 -8.75
CA TYR A 354 28.57 15.46 -8.37
C TYR A 354 28.33 16.40 -9.58
N GLU A 355 28.77 16.00 -10.74
CA GLU A 355 28.67 16.78 -11.98
C GLU A 355 27.28 16.76 -12.62
N GLU A 356 26.38 15.90 -12.10
CA GLU A 356 25.05 15.65 -12.68
C GLU A 356 23.92 15.97 -11.72
N LEU A 357 24.13 16.92 -10.80
CA LEU A 357 23.11 17.29 -9.84
C LEU A 357 21.98 18.08 -10.48
N SER A 358 20.74 17.64 -10.24
CA SER A 358 19.54 18.35 -10.64
C SER A 358 19.27 19.58 -9.75
N PRO A 359 18.38 20.51 -10.12
CA PRO A 359 18.04 21.69 -9.31
C PRO A 359 17.68 21.33 -7.86
N ALA A 360 16.87 20.27 -7.63
CA ALA A 360 16.52 19.86 -6.29
C ALA A 360 17.73 19.35 -5.49
N ASP A 361 18.67 18.67 -6.13
CA ASP A 361 19.90 18.22 -5.49
C ASP A 361 20.80 19.41 -5.11
N ARG A 362 20.93 20.40 -5.99
CA ARG A 362 21.71 21.61 -5.74
C ARG A 362 21.12 22.45 -4.62
N VAL A 363 19.78 22.55 -4.53
CA VAL A 363 19.10 23.36 -3.52
C VAL A 363 18.97 22.63 -2.19
N PHE A 364 18.51 21.38 -2.17
CA PHE A 364 18.20 20.66 -0.92
C PHE A 364 19.33 19.77 -0.41
N GLY A 365 20.29 19.44 -1.25
CA GLY A 365 21.40 18.56 -0.95
C GLY A 365 21.26 17.18 -1.59
N TRP A 366 22.39 16.50 -1.71
CA TRP A 366 22.50 15.21 -2.37
C TRP A 366 23.45 14.29 -1.64
N VAL A 367 23.20 13.01 -1.73
CA VAL A 367 24.09 11.92 -1.28
C VAL A 367 24.18 10.91 -2.41
N ALA A 368 25.39 10.51 -2.76
CA ALA A 368 25.62 9.55 -3.82
C ALA A 368 24.89 8.22 -3.55
N PRO A 369 24.23 7.61 -4.54
CA PRO A 369 23.65 6.29 -4.42
C PRO A 369 24.71 5.26 -4.03
N ARG A 370 24.31 4.21 -3.32
CA ARG A 370 25.20 3.10 -2.98
C ARG A 370 25.63 2.39 -4.27
N GLY A 371 26.92 2.24 -4.46
CA GLY A 371 27.50 1.61 -5.66
C GLY A 371 27.96 2.58 -6.75
N GLY A 372 27.70 3.87 -6.64
CA GLY A 372 28.02 4.89 -7.63
C GLY A 372 29.45 5.42 -7.65
N GLY A 373 30.45 4.76 -7.06
CA GLY A 373 31.84 5.19 -7.08
C GLY A 373 32.70 4.68 -5.93
N THR A 374 34.00 4.87 -6.04
CA THR A 374 34.99 4.39 -5.07
C THR A 374 35.02 5.20 -3.76
N ARG A 375 34.33 6.34 -3.69
CA ARG A 375 34.26 7.19 -2.50
C ARG A 375 32.85 7.69 -2.26
N PRO A 376 32.34 7.63 -1.01
CA PRO A 376 31.09 8.28 -0.66
C PRO A 376 31.18 9.77 -0.98
N ALA A 377 30.26 10.29 -1.76
CA ALA A 377 30.17 11.69 -2.11
C ALA A 377 28.83 12.24 -1.61
N ALA A 378 28.84 13.48 -1.13
CA ALA A 378 27.66 14.18 -0.70
C ALA A 378 27.80 15.68 -0.96
N TYR A 379 26.66 16.33 -1.19
CA TYR A 379 26.60 17.78 -1.29
C TYR A 379 25.59 18.33 -0.27
N ARG A 380 26.05 19.28 0.55
CA ARG A 380 25.18 20.00 1.48
C ARG A 380 24.36 21.03 0.69
N GLY A 381 23.04 20.92 0.76
CA GLY A 381 22.13 21.86 0.09
C GLY A 381 22.35 23.32 0.49
N ARG A 382 21.80 24.20 -0.31
CA ARG A 382 21.86 25.67 -0.17
C ARG A 382 20.61 26.22 0.52
N LEU A 383 19.68 25.35 0.88
CA LEU A 383 18.45 25.67 1.62
C LEU A 383 18.46 25.01 3.00
N ARG A 384 18.10 25.77 4.02
CA ARG A 384 17.90 25.29 5.36
C ARG A 384 16.55 25.77 5.89
N VAL A 385 15.78 24.87 6.50
CA VAL A 385 14.60 25.23 7.29
C VAL A 385 15.04 25.38 8.73
N GLY A 386 14.78 26.52 9.31
CA GLY A 386 15.04 26.84 10.71
C GLY A 386 14.11 26.10 11.68
N PRO A 387 14.23 26.31 12.97
CA PRO A 387 13.30 25.78 13.96
C PRO A 387 11.86 26.16 13.61
N VAL A 388 10.96 25.20 13.78
CA VAL A 388 9.51 25.42 13.59
C VAL A 388 8.87 25.61 14.96
N THR A 389 8.22 26.72 15.16
CA THR A 389 7.51 27.06 16.41
C THR A 389 6.02 27.05 16.17
N CYS A 390 5.27 26.56 17.15
CA CYS A 390 3.81 26.62 17.17
C CYS A 390 3.40 27.83 18.01
N ASP A 391 2.48 28.66 17.52
CA ASP A 391 2.02 29.84 18.24
C ASP A 391 1.15 29.44 19.46
N ASP A 392 0.43 28.31 19.35
CA ASP A 392 -0.52 27.87 20.35
C ASP A 392 0.05 26.76 21.26
N GLU A 393 -0.36 26.79 22.55
CA GLU A 393 -0.16 25.70 23.49
C GLU A 393 -0.98 24.47 23.07
N ALA A 394 -0.57 23.28 23.54
CA ALA A 394 -1.22 22.02 23.15
C ALA A 394 -2.70 21.95 23.56
N GLU A 395 -3.09 22.62 24.65
CA GLU A 395 -4.48 22.69 25.13
C GLU A 395 -5.42 23.31 24.09
N ARG A 396 -4.92 24.24 23.31
CA ARG A 396 -5.66 24.91 22.25
C ARG A 396 -5.46 24.27 20.88
N ALA A 397 -4.22 23.91 20.56
CA ALA A 397 -3.82 23.41 19.25
C ALA A 397 -4.10 21.92 19.03
N VAL A 398 -4.35 21.12 20.08
CA VAL A 398 -4.46 19.68 19.98
C VAL A 398 -5.84 19.20 20.45
N ARG A 399 -6.56 18.56 19.56
CA ARG A 399 -7.70 17.72 19.94
C ARG A 399 -7.18 16.37 20.45
N ARG A 400 -7.48 16.06 21.69
CA ARG A 400 -7.11 14.78 22.35
C ARG A 400 -8.29 13.81 22.31
N PHE A 401 -7.99 12.54 22.23
CA PHE A 401 -8.97 11.46 22.34
C PHE A 401 -8.75 10.68 23.64
N GLY A 402 -9.84 10.35 24.31
CA GLY A 402 -9.77 9.57 25.55
C GLY A 402 -9.48 8.08 25.33
N GLY A 403 -9.13 7.38 26.41
CA GLY A 403 -8.88 5.94 26.41
C GLY A 403 -7.78 5.55 25.41
N ASP A 404 -8.02 4.48 24.63
CA ASP A 404 -7.09 3.96 23.64
C ASP A 404 -7.08 4.76 22.32
N GLY A 405 -7.47 6.02 22.34
CA GLY A 405 -7.44 6.90 21.20
C GLY A 405 -8.42 6.52 20.08
N LEU A 406 -8.25 7.14 18.92
CA LEU A 406 -9.08 6.96 17.75
C LEU A 406 -8.41 5.99 16.76
N PRO A 407 -9.00 4.82 16.45
CA PRO A 407 -8.45 3.91 15.47
C PRO A 407 -8.66 4.45 14.05
N LEU A 408 -7.55 4.61 13.33
CA LEU A 408 -7.58 5.07 11.94
C LEU A 408 -7.86 3.92 10.98
N ALA A 409 -8.40 4.26 9.82
CA ALA A 409 -8.57 3.32 8.72
C ALA A 409 -7.21 2.78 8.24
N ILE A 410 -7.23 1.59 7.64
CA ILE A 410 -6.03 0.96 7.09
C ILE A 410 -5.50 1.79 5.92
N LEU A 411 -4.20 2.01 5.91
CA LEU A 411 -3.50 2.58 4.77
C LEU A 411 -3.15 1.48 3.76
N GLY A 412 -3.51 1.66 2.51
CA GLY A 412 -3.11 0.74 1.43
C GLY A 412 -1.60 0.82 1.17
N ALA A 413 -0.91 -0.31 1.24
CA ALA A 413 0.48 -0.38 0.82
C ALA A 413 0.62 -0.18 -0.69
N PRO A 414 1.72 0.42 -1.18
CA PRO A 414 2.06 0.41 -2.60
C PRO A 414 2.18 -1.03 -3.08
N LYS A 415 1.61 -1.32 -4.25
CA LYS A 415 1.70 -2.64 -4.87
C LYS A 415 2.10 -2.47 -6.35
N PRO A 416 3.41 -2.46 -6.64
CA PRO A 416 3.90 -2.30 -8.01
C PRO A 416 3.30 -3.30 -9.00
N GLN A 417 2.94 -4.50 -8.54
CA GLN A 417 2.25 -5.51 -9.35
C GLN A 417 0.89 -5.04 -9.90
N GLN A 418 0.34 -3.94 -9.37
CA GLN A 418 -0.83 -3.26 -9.93
C GLN A 418 -0.40 -2.26 -11.01
N GLY A 419 0.29 -2.73 -12.03
CA GLY A 419 0.92 -1.91 -13.08
C GLY A 419 0.00 -0.87 -13.70
N ARG A 420 -1.32 -1.15 -13.82
CA ARG A 420 -2.32 -0.19 -14.31
C ARG A 420 -2.34 1.15 -13.58
N PHE A 421 -1.84 1.18 -12.34
CA PHE A 421 -1.80 2.41 -11.57
C PHE A 421 -0.47 3.17 -11.70
N TYR A 422 0.60 2.47 -12.12
CA TYR A 422 1.96 3.03 -12.12
C TYR A 422 2.53 3.32 -13.50
N LEU A 423 1.95 2.68 -14.55
CA LEU A 423 2.51 2.72 -15.89
C LEU A 423 1.84 3.76 -16.78
N SER A 424 2.62 4.38 -17.64
CA SER A 424 2.18 5.17 -18.79
C SER A 424 2.16 4.33 -20.06
N GLU A 425 1.39 4.79 -21.03
CA GLU A 425 1.23 4.12 -22.32
C GLU A 425 2.57 4.02 -23.06
N THR A 426 3.35 5.08 -23.01
CA THR A 426 4.70 5.15 -23.60
C THR A 426 5.64 5.88 -22.64
N ALA A 427 6.95 5.70 -22.83
CA ALA A 427 7.97 6.30 -21.98
C ALA A 427 8.04 7.83 -22.08
N ASP A 428 7.77 8.39 -23.27
CA ASP A 428 7.77 9.82 -23.55
C ASP A 428 6.50 10.55 -23.06
N ARG A 429 5.43 9.79 -22.73
CA ARG A 429 4.15 10.35 -22.27
C ARG A 429 3.79 9.87 -20.87
N PRO A 430 4.53 10.26 -19.83
CA PRO A 430 4.25 9.88 -18.45
C PRO A 430 2.90 10.41 -17.92
N ASP A 431 2.35 11.42 -18.58
CA ASP A 431 1.03 12.00 -18.34
C ASP A 431 -0.13 11.10 -18.77
N LEU A 432 0.08 10.23 -19.77
CA LEU A 432 -0.92 9.34 -20.32
C LEU A 432 -0.91 7.97 -19.60
N PRO A 433 -1.96 7.63 -18.82
CA PRO A 433 -2.07 6.31 -18.23
C PRO A 433 -2.11 5.21 -19.28
N ILE A 434 -1.66 4.01 -18.90
CA ILE A 434 -1.86 2.83 -19.75
C ILE A 434 -3.34 2.65 -20.09
N ARG A 435 -3.64 2.21 -21.30
CA ARG A 435 -5.04 2.02 -21.76
C ARG A 435 -5.79 1.07 -20.86
N ASN A 436 -7.06 1.40 -20.65
CA ASN A 436 -7.98 0.48 -19.96
C ASN A 436 -8.04 -0.85 -20.72
N ALA A 437 -8.23 -1.95 -20.00
CA ALA A 437 -8.30 -3.29 -20.53
C ALA A 437 -7.05 -3.82 -21.24
N THR A 438 -5.91 -3.14 -21.19
CA THR A 438 -4.63 -3.72 -21.63
C THR A 438 -4.43 -5.09 -20.96
N PRO A 439 -4.09 -6.16 -21.69
CA PRO A 439 -3.80 -7.46 -21.10
C PRO A 439 -2.75 -7.36 -19.99
N LYS A 440 -2.93 -8.14 -18.94
CA LYS A 440 -2.07 -8.03 -17.75
C LYS A 440 -0.61 -8.35 -18.05
N GLU A 441 -0.36 -9.30 -18.92
CA GLU A 441 0.95 -9.73 -19.41
C GLU A 441 1.70 -8.64 -20.19
N GLU A 442 0.98 -7.65 -20.71
CA GLU A 442 1.53 -6.56 -21.49
C GLU A 442 1.87 -5.32 -20.65
N LEU A 443 1.70 -5.37 -19.34
CA LEU A 443 1.90 -4.19 -18.50
C LEU A 443 3.37 -3.75 -18.49
N TYR A 444 4.26 -4.51 -17.87
CA TYR A 444 5.68 -4.18 -17.77
C TYR A 444 6.45 -4.73 -18.99
N ARG A 445 6.38 -4.03 -20.12
CA ARG A 445 7.11 -4.38 -21.35
C ARG A 445 7.91 -3.19 -21.86
N ALA A 446 8.86 -3.44 -22.72
CA ALA A 446 9.63 -2.39 -23.39
C ALA A 446 8.72 -1.38 -24.11
N GLY A 447 9.11 -0.12 -24.09
CA GLY A 447 8.34 0.99 -24.66
C GLY A 447 7.28 1.60 -23.75
N ARG A 448 6.91 0.94 -22.64
CA ARG A 448 6.12 1.55 -21.55
C ARG A 448 6.98 2.51 -20.75
N GLY A 449 6.35 3.36 -19.95
CA GLY A 449 7.04 4.25 -19.03
C GLY A 449 6.42 4.22 -17.62
N LEU A 450 7.07 4.89 -16.68
CA LEU A 450 6.52 5.18 -15.37
C LEU A 450 5.86 6.55 -15.36
N ARG A 451 4.74 6.66 -14.64
CA ARG A 451 3.91 7.88 -14.64
C ARG A 451 4.54 9.08 -13.92
N GLY A 452 5.57 8.89 -13.13
CA GLY A 452 6.26 9.97 -12.45
C GLY A 452 6.11 9.97 -10.93
N ARG A 453 5.89 11.15 -10.33
CA ARG A 453 5.94 11.36 -8.89
C ARG A 453 4.59 11.17 -8.24
N LYS A 454 4.51 10.24 -7.28
CA LYS A 454 3.31 9.97 -6.50
C LYS A 454 2.98 11.14 -5.59
N MET A 455 1.79 11.73 -5.77
CA MET A 455 1.25 12.78 -4.92
C MET A 455 -0.13 12.43 -4.37
N TYR A 456 -0.49 12.99 -3.21
CA TYR A 456 -1.76 12.76 -2.55
C TYR A 456 -2.68 13.94 -2.76
N TRP A 457 -3.93 13.65 -3.18
CA TRP A 457 -4.95 14.67 -3.36
C TRP A 457 -5.27 15.42 -2.07
N HIS A 458 -5.52 16.73 -2.18
CA HIS A 458 -6.30 17.42 -1.17
C HIS A 458 -7.74 16.89 -1.20
N HIS A 459 -8.31 16.59 -0.01
CA HIS A 459 -9.68 16.13 0.10
C HIS A 459 -10.63 17.34 0.11
N ALA A 460 -10.86 17.93 -1.05
CA ALA A 460 -11.73 19.08 -1.21
C ALA A 460 -13.23 18.75 -1.01
N GLY A 461 -14.06 19.77 -0.78
CA GLY A 461 -15.51 19.60 -0.66
C GLY A 461 -15.98 18.89 0.61
N LEU A 462 -15.14 18.82 1.65
CA LEU A 462 -15.53 18.38 2.98
C LEU A 462 -16.15 19.55 3.76
N ASP A 463 -17.18 19.26 4.56
CA ASP A 463 -17.62 20.16 5.63
C ASP A 463 -16.59 20.04 6.78
N ALA A 464 -15.57 20.90 6.76
CA ALA A 464 -14.39 20.78 7.62
C ALA A 464 -14.76 20.70 9.11
N ALA A 465 -15.72 21.50 9.57
CA ALA A 465 -16.12 21.52 10.97
C ALA A 465 -16.79 20.21 11.40
N ARG A 466 -17.70 19.69 10.60
CA ARG A 466 -18.46 18.47 10.91
C ARG A 466 -17.73 17.20 10.55
N HIS A 467 -16.97 17.21 9.44
CA HIS A 467 -16.23 16.03 8.99
C HIS A 467 -15.18 15.58 10.02
N TRP A 468 -14.48 16.54 10.61
CA TRP A 468 -13.43 16.28 11.60
C TRP A 468 -13.92 16.30 13.06
N SER A 469 -15.21 16.56 13.31
CA SER A 469 -15.80 16.43 14.65
C SER A 469 -15.97 14.94 14.96
N VAL A 470 -15.30 14.49 16.02
CA VAL A 470 -15.51 13.14 16.59
C VAL A 470 -16.42 13.33 17.79
N GLU A 471 -17.73 13.26 17.59
CA GLU A 471 -18.66 13.13 18.70
C GLU A 471 -18.56 11.69 19.23
N ALA A 472 -18.35 11.54 20.53
CA ALA A 472 -18.41 10.26 21.18
C ALA A 472 -19.81 9.67 20.96
N ALA A 473 -19.93 8.60 20.21
CA ALA A 473 -21.17 7.86 20.10
C ALA A 473 -21.53 7.35 21.48
N GLY A 474 -22.58 7.91 22.11
CA GLY A 474 -23.29 7.32 23.22
C GLY A 474 -22.70 7.52 24.61
N ARG A 475 -22.79 8.71 25.17
CA ARG A 475 -23.17 8.87 26.58
C ARG A 475 -24.49 9.61 26.62
N GLY A 476 -25.45 8.98 27.29
CA GLY A 476 -26.79 9.52 27.42
C GLY A 476 -26.80 10.95 27.97
N SER A 477 -27.81 11.66 27.54
CA SER A 477 -28.19 13.00 27.92
C SER A 477 -27.75 13.46 29.32
N GLY A 478 -26.82 14.40 29.36
CA GLY A 478 -26.49 15.17 30.49
C GLY A 478 -26.09 16.55 30.05
N ALA A 479 -26.96 17.51 30.25
CA ALA A 479 -26.88 18.95 30.29
C ALA A 479 -26.00 19.68 29.21
N PRO A 480 -26.50 20.76 28.58
CA PRO A 480 -25.73 21.59 27.68
C PRO A 480 -24.59 22.31 28.42
N PRO A 481 -23.44 22.53 27.77
CA PRO A 481 -22.38 23.32 28.38
C PRO A 481 -22.85 24.76 28.56
N ALA A 482 -22.67 25.28 29.77
CA ALA A 482 -22.98 26.66 30.13
C ALA A 482 -22.25 27.63 29.21
N ALA A 483 -22.95 28.66 28.79
CA ALA A 483 -22.46 29.76 27.98
C ALA A 483 -21.23 30.40 28.64
N ALA A 484 -20.24 30.68 27.83
CA ALA A 484 -19.03 31.39 28.23
C ALA A 484 -19.40 32.82 28.70
N VAL A 485 -19.08 33.11 29.94
CA VAL A 485 -19.14 34.46 30.52
C VAL A 485 -17.91 35.24 30.05
N PRO A 486 -18.01 36.48 29.57
CA PRO A 486 -16.89 37.28 29.16
C PRO A 486 -16.07 37.73 30.38
N VAL A 487 -14.76 37.46 30.36
CA VAL A 487 -13.82 37.94 31.37
C VAL A 487 -13.46 39.38 31.04
N ARG A 488 -13.73 40.24 32.00
CA ARG A 488 -13.29 41.65 32.03
C ARG A 488 -11.78 41.76 32.28
N THR A 489 -11.16 42.61 31.52
CA THR A 489 -9.77 43.06 31.63
C THR A 489 -9.53 43.81 32.95
N GLY A 490 -8.42 43.47 33.61
CA GLY A 490 -7.87 44.26 34.71
C GLY A 490 -6.42 43.85 34.93
N ASP A 491 -5.51 44.76 34.58
CA ASP A 491 -4.08 44.75 34.95
C ASP A 491 -3.91 44.97 36.46
N PRO A 492 -2.89 44.54 37.14
CA PRO A 492 -1.54 45.04 37.08
C PRO A 492 -0.33 44.12 37.43
N SER A 493 0.78 44.43 36.83
CA SER A 493 2.21 44.41 37.19
C SER A 493 2.77 43.49 38.34
N PRO A 494 4.07 43.16 38.24
CA PRO A 494 4.68 41.90 38.73
C PRO A 494 5.45 42.07 40.10
N PRO A 495 5.95 40.98 40.64
CA PRO A 495 7.24 41.06 41.31
C PRO A 495 8.25 39.96 40.97
N ALA A 496 9.43 40.46 40.76
CA ALA A 496 10.77 40.04 41.16
C ALA A 496 11.23 38.59 41.15
N VAL A 497 12.30 38.46 40.41
CA VAL A 497 13.38 37.48 40.32
C VAL A 497 13.90 36.94 41.65
N THR A 498 14.14 35.66 41.75
CA THR A 498 15.28 35.08 42.44
C THR A 498 15.87 33.89 41.71
N ALA A 499 17.19 34.03 41.47
CA ALA A 499 18.03 33.03 40.79
C ALA A 499 18.41 31.90 41.76
N ALA A 500 18.49 30.67 41.25
CA ALA A 500 19.30 29.62 41.85
C ALA A 500 19.85 28.65 40.80
N VAL A 501 21.09 28.78 40.63
CA VAL A 501 22.23 27.86 40.42
C VAL A 501 21.94 26.45 39.99
N ALA A 502 22.54 26.07 38.88
CA ALA A 502 22.72 24.70 38.37
C ALA A 502 23.82 23.96 39.15
N PRO A 503 23.82 22.63 39.13
CA PRO A 503 25.08 21.91 39.07
C PRO A 503 25.19 20.99 37.81
N GLU A 504 26.42 20.90 37.37
CA GLU A 504 26.95 20.15 36.23
C GLU A 504 27.16 18.65 36.52
N PRO A 505 27.63 17.84 35.53
CA PRO A 505 27.20 16.48 35.30
C PRO A 505 28.12 15.42 35.89
N GLY A 506 27.55 14.30 36.23
CA GLY A 506 28.26 13.10 36.73
C GLY A 506 28.12 11.93 35.75
N SER A 507 29.24 11.43 35.40
CA SER A 507 29.67 10.21 34.66
C SER A 507 28.77 8.98 34.73
N ALA A 508 28.79 8.25 33.63
CA ALA A 508 28.30 6.86 33.44
C ALA A 508 29.06 5.85 34.32
N PRO A 509 28.45 4.72 34.60
CA PRO A 509 29.16 3.46 34.52
C PRO A 509 28.50 2.38 33.68
N GLY A 510 29.38 1.57 33.12
CA GLY A 510 29.14 0.43 32.24
C GLY A 510 28.62 -0.83 32.92
N PRO A 511 28.64 -1.96 32.20
CA PRO A 511 27.67 -3.01 32.32
C PRO A 511 28.06 -4.09 33.35
N ASN A 512 27.06 -4.78 33.86
CA ASN A 512 27.34 -6.03 34.53
C ASN A 512 26.27 -7.10 34.34
N PRO A 513 26.68 -8.37 34.44
CA PRO A 513 26.02 -9.51 33.82
C PRO A 513 25.21 -10.39 34.80
N GLY A 514 24.25 -11.10 34.17
CA GLY A 514 23.94 -12.46 34.59
C GLY A 514 23.24 -12.71 35.90
N VAL A 515 22.06 -13.29 35.81
CA VAL A 515 21.67 -14.49 36.60
C VAL A 515 20.43 -15.14 35.98
N ARG A 516 20.55 -16.43 35.70
CA ARG A 516 19.50 -17.43 35.42
C ARG A 516 18.96 -17.98 36.76
N PRO A 517 18.05 -18.98 36.78
CA PRO A 517 16.74 -19.17 36.16
C PRO A 517 15.64 -19.69 37.14
N GLY A 518 14.43 -19.76 36.66
CA GLY A 518 13.28 -20.59 36.95
C GLY A 518 13.02 -21.14 38.38
N PRO A 519 11.93 -21.77 38.72
CA PRO A 519 11.12 -22.68 37.94
C PRO A 519 9.59 -22.64 38.13
N LYS A 520 8.92 -23.45 37.34
CA LYS A 520 7.55 -23.99 37.33
C LYS A 520 6.93 -24.44 38.66
N PRO A 521 5.66 -24.87 38.77
CA PRO A 521 4.55 -24.96 37.81
C PRO A 521 3.20 -24.42 38.31
N GLY A 522 2.21 -24.21 37.43
CA GLY A 522 0.86 -23.87 37.78
C GLY A 522 -0.06 -25.07 38.05
N PRO A 523 -1.23 -24.85 38.67
CA PRO A 523 -2.23 -25.88 38.76
C PRO A 523 -3.32 -25.81 37.69
N LYS A 524 -3.91 -26.99 37.42
CA LYS A 524 -4.95 -27.28 36.46
C LYS A 524 -6.27 -26.55 36.75
N PRO A 525 -7.08 -26.26 35.71
CA PRO A 525 -8.39 -25.63 35.89
C PRO A 525 -9.46 -26.64 36.36
N GLY A 526 -10.27 -26.17 37.27
CA GLY A 526 -11.47 -26.87 37.78
C GLY A 526 -12.69 -26.65 36.88
N PRO A 527 -13.80 -27.36 37.09
CA PRO A 527 -14.90 -27.47 36.11
C PRO A 527 -15.75 -26.20 36.02
N ARG A 528 -16.28 -25.97 34.84
CA ARG A 528 -17.17 -24.88 34.47
C ARG A 528 -18.50 -24.93 35.22
N PRO A 529 -19.02 -23.82 35.74
CA PRO A 529 -20.40 -23.72 36.20
C PRO A 529 -21.37 -23.56 35.04
N GLY A 530 -22.56 -24.14 35.18
CA GLY A 530 -23.59 -24.26 34.19
C GLY A 530 -24.16 -22.94 33.68
N ALA A 531 -24.70 -23.03 32.49
CA ALA A 531 -25.38 -21.98 31.77
C ALA A 531 -26.64 -21.51 32.51
N GLY A 532 -26.66 -20.26 32.90
CA GLY A 532 -27.87 -19.56 33.33
C GLY A 532 -28.78 -19.20 32.16
N PRO A 533 -30.07 -18.96 32.37
CA PRO A 533 -31.05 -18.77 31.32
C PRO A 533 -30.77 -17.47 30.54
N ARG A 534 -30.87 -17.57 29.21
CA ARG A 534 -30.77 -16.45 28.29
C ARG A 534 -31.86 -15.41 28.59
N PRO A 535 -31.53 -14.13 28.71
CA PRO A 535 -32.55 -13.08 28.71
C PRO A 535 -33.19 -12.99 27.33
N GLY A 536 -34.52 -12.90 27.28
CA GLY A 536 -35.31 -12.70 26.10
C GLY A 536 -34.99 -11.37 25.40
N PRO A 537 -35.44 -11.17 24.18
CA PRO A 537 -35.11 -9.98 23.39
C PRO A 537 -35.78 -8.73 23.97
N GLY A 538 -35.05 -8.05 24.84
CA GLY A 538 -35.40 -6.70 25.26
C GLY A 538 -35.11 -5.75 24.12
N ILE A 539 -36.09 -5.01 23.69
CA ILE A 539 -35.99 -3.88 22.76
C ILE A 539 -34.96 -2.89 23.30
N ARG A 540 -33.78 -2.86 22.75
CA ARG A 540 -32.76 -1.84 23.06
C ARG A 540 -33.08 -0.58 22.27
N SER A 541 -33.69 0.39 22.95
CA SER A 541 -33.76 1.77 22.51
C SER A 541 -32.34 2.36 22.51
N GLY A 542 -31.88 2.83 21.33
CA GLY A 542 -30.62 3.58 21.20
C GLY A 542 -29.49 2.86 20.46
N GLU A 543 -29.75 2.35 19.26
CA GLU A 543 -28.67 1.92 18.38
C GLU A 543 -27.92 3.14 17.85
N GLY A 544 -26.74 3.42 18.39
CA GLY A 544 -25.86 4.49 17.88
C GLY A 544 -25.41 4.19 16.45
N VAL A 545 -25.52 5.16 15.58
CA VAL A 545 -24.96 5.08 14.22
C VAL A 545 -23.43 5.03 14.33
N ASP A 546 -22.80 4.11 13.61
CA ASP A 546 -21.34 4.03 13.53
C ASP A 546 -20.78 5.35 12.96
N PRO A 547 -19.90 6.05 13.70
CA PRO A 547 -19.29 7.29 13.21
C PRO A 547 -18.59 7.15 11.87
N ALA A 548 -18.02 5.97 11.57
CA ALA A 548 -17.37 5.70 10.28
C ALA A 548 -18.37 5.62 9.11
N GLN A 549 -19.63 5.37 9.40
CA GLN A 549 -20.70 5.23 8.40
C GLN A 549 -21.62 6.45 8.33
N VAL A 550 -21.31 7.51 9.07
CA VAL A 550 -22.07 8.75 9.00
C VAL A 550 -21.70 9.53 7.74
N LEU A 551 -22.71 9.83 6.92
CA LEU A 551 -22.55 10.69 5.75
C LEU A 551 -22.66 12.16 6.17
N ILE A 552 -21.65 12.95 5.85
CA ILE A 552 -21.63 14.40 6.03
C ILE A 552 -21.47 15.03 4.66
N GLY A 553 -22.49 15.74 4.20
CA GLY A 553 -22.46 16.26 2.84
C GLY A 553 -22.34 15.16 1.76
N GLY A 554 -22.93 13.97 2.01
CA GLY A 554 -22.85 12.83 1.10
C GLY A 554 -21.55 12.05 1.13
N ARG A 555 -20.65 12.32 2.07
CA ARG A 555 -19.33 11.69 2.16
C ARG A 555 -19.10 11.02 3.51
N TYR A 556 -18.39 9.91 3.50
CA TYR A 556 -17.94 9.22 4.73
C TYR A 556 -16.74 9.90 5.36
N ARG A 557 -16.58 9.66 6.67
CA ARG A 557 -15.35 9.98 7.41
C ARG A 557 -14.30 8.93 7.12
N GLU A 558 -13.61 9.04 6.01
CA GLU A 558 -12.66 8.03 5.50
C GLU A 558 -11.49 7.73 6.44
N TYR A 559 -11.21 8.60 7.40
CA TYR A 559 -10.15 8.41 8.37
C TYR A 559 -10.51 7.44 9.51
N LEU A 560 -11.80 7.19 9.75
CA LEU A 560 -12.24 6.28 10.81
C LEU A 560 -12.16 4.83 10.37
N ARG A 561 -11.66 3.99 11.27
CA ARG A 561 -11.73 2.54 11.08
C ARG A 561 -13.17 2.06 11.27
N PRO A 562 -13.82 1.50 10.24
CA PRO A 562 -15.19 1.02 10.38
C PRO A 562 -15.32 -0.11 11.39
N ARG A 563 -16.47 -0.20 12.02
CA ARG A 563 -16.87 -1.33 12.87
C ARG A 563 -17.22 -2.54 12.01
N THR A 564 -17.31 -3.71 12.64
CA THR A 564 -17.81 -4.91 11.97
C THR A 564 -19.33 -4.82 11.86
N PRO A 565 -19.94 -5.10 10.71
CA PRO A 565 -21.40 -5.20 10.55
C PRO A 565 -21.99 -6.22 11.53
N VAL A 566 -23.22 -5.98 11.97
CA VAL A 566 -23.89 -6.76 13.04
C VAL A 566 -24.62 -7.95 12.54
N ASP A 567 -25.24 -7.80 11.38
CA ASP A 567 -26.17 -8.79 10.86
C ASP A 567 -25.75 -9.26 9.45
N ASP A 568 -26.33 -10.39 9.06
CA ASP A 568 -26.07 -10.99 7.74
C ASP A 568 -26.64 -10.17 6.58
N SER A 569 -27.49 -9.19 6.87
CA SER A 569 -27.98 -8.24 5.88
C SER A 569 -27.00 -7.11 5.57
N GLY A 570 -25.81 -7.18 6.12
CA GLY A 570 -24.77 -6.18 5.98
C GLY A 570 -24.97 -4.96 6.89
N GLY A 571 -25.73 -5.09 7.95
CA GLY A 571 -25.98 -4.01 8.88
C GLY A 571 -26.79 -2.85 8.27
N LEU A 572 -27.65 -3.13 7.32
CA LEU A 572 -28.51 -2.11 6.68
C LEU A 572 -29.59 -1.62 7.63
N THR A 573 -29.94 -0.35 7.53
CA THR A 573 -31.13 0.20 8.22
C THR A 573 -32.40 -0.38 7.61
N ALA A 574 -33.53 -0.30 8.34
CA ALA A 574 -34.82 -0.79 7.88
C ALA A 574 -35.22 -0.22 6.51
N ASP A 575 -34.86 1.02 6.21
CA ASP A 575 -35.10 1.68 4.93
C ASP A 575 -34.03 1.34 3.87
N ARG A 576 -33.04 0.51 4.20
CA ARG A 576 -31.91 0.11 3.33
C ARG A 576 -31.11 1.26 2.74
N ARG A 577 -31.18 2.44 3.36
CA ARG A 577 -30.47 3.64 2.89
C ARG A 577 -29.20 3.95 3.65
N ARG A 578 -28.97 3.26 4.78
CA ARG A 578 -27.76 3.47 5.60
C ARG A 578 -27.13 2.13 5.93
N TYR A 579 -25.82 2.10 5.90
CA TYR A 579 -25.08 0.98 6.40
C TYR A 579 -25.03 1.06 7.93
N ARG A 580 -25.41 0.00 8.62
CA ARG A 580 -25.44 -0.06 10.09
C ARG A 580 -24.37 -1.03 10.58
N THR A 581 -23.64 -0.61 11.60
CA THR A 581 -22.68 -1.47 12.31
C THR A 581 -22.92 -1.36 13.82
N THR A 582 -22.58 -2.41 14.56
CA THR A 582 -22.52 -2.39 16.02
C THR A 582 -21.17 -2.94 16.50
N GLY A 583 -20.92 -2.82 17.79
CA GLY A 583 -19.68 -3.27 18.39
C GLY A 583 -18.65 -2.15 18.55
N ALA A 584 -17.51 -2.51 19.10
CA ALA A 584 -16.40 -1.61 19.30
C ALA A 584 -15.71 -1.27 17.98
N GLU A 585 -15.15 -0.09 17.89
CA GLU A 585 -14.25 0.28 16.80
C GLU A 585 -13.13 -0.74 16.66
N ARG A 586 -12.82 -1.11 15.42
CA ARG A 586 -11.88 -2.20 15.19
C ARG A 586 -10.43 -1.75 15.33
N ARG A 587 -9.70 -2.44 16.22
CA ARG A 587 -8.25 -2.35 16.39
C ARG A 587 -7.62 -3.69 16.02
N ASP A 588 -6.55 -3.67 15.23
CA ASP A 588 -5.81 -4.87 14.84
C ASP A 588 -4.35 -4.52 14.48
N THR A 589 -3.59 -5.48 13.97
CA THR A 589 -2.20 -5.28 13.57
C THR A 589 -2.03 -4.40 12.32
N GLN A 590 -3.09 -4.23 11.53
CA GLN A 590 -3.04 -3.53 10.25
C GLN A 590 -3.31 -2.03 10.38
N ASN A 591 -3.91 -1.59 11.47
CA ASN A 591 -4.17 -0.18 11.73
C ASN A 591 -3.50 0.32 13.01
N ARG A 592 -3.62 1.60 13.27
CA ARG A 592 -3.06 2.27 14.46
C ARG A 592 -4.09 3.24 15.02
N SER A 593 -4.04 3.46 16.32
CA SER A 593 -4.80 4.51 16.99
C SER A 593 -3.97 5.75 17.22
N VAL A 594 -4.62 6.90 17.21
CA VAL A 594 -4.01 8.18 17.55
C VAL A 594 -4.65 8.77 18.79
N GLY A 595 -3.83 9.24 19.73
CA GLY A 595 -4.28 9.89 20.97
C GLY A 595 -4.75 11.33 20.75
N GLY A 596 -4.59 11.85 19.55
CA GLY A 596 -5.01 13.18 19.17
C GLY A 596 -4.41 13.62 17.85
N TRP A 597 -4.76 14.83 17.43
CA TRP A 597 -4.18 15.50 16.26
C TRP A 597 -4.08 17.01 16.49
N VAL A 598 -3.26 17.69 15.68
CA VAL A 598 -3.23 19.15 15.63
C VAL A 598 -4.46 19.62 14.84
N THR A 599 -5.17 20.61 15.42
CA THR A 599 -6.44 21.09 14.86
C THR A 599 -6.25 22.01 13.66
N PRO A 600 -7.22 22.06 12.74
CA PRO A 600 -7.26 23.10 11.71
C PRO A 600 -7.23 24.50 12.32
N GLY A 601 -6.59 25.44 11.62
CA GLY A 601 -6.37 26.84 12.08
C GLY A 601 -5.11 27.02 12.94
N THR A 602 -4.48 25.94 13.39
CA THR A 602 -3.20 26.06 14.15
C THR A 602 -2.11 26.61 13.26
N ILE A 603 -1.33 27.55 13.82
CA ILE A 603 -0.27 28.25 13.12
C ILE A 603 1.11 27.79 13.59
N PHE A 604 1.97 27.50 12.62
CA PHE A 604 3.40 27.30 12.83
C PHE A 604 4.20 28.34 12.07
N ARG A 605 5.30 28.81 12.67
CA ARG A 605 6.23 29.76 12.05
C ARG A 605 7.62 29.15 11.91
N PHE A 606 8.26 29.45 10.80
CA PHE A 606 9.66 29.07 10.56
C PHE A 606 10.32 30.00 9.55
N THR A 607 11.63 29.89 9.47
CA THR A 607 12.43 30.65 8.49
C THR A 607 13.06 29.67 7.50
N VAL A 608 13.03 30.00 6.22
CA VAL A 608 13.80 29.37 5.17
C VAL A 608 15.04 30.22 4.88
N GLU A 609 16.19 29.70 5.21
CA GLU A 609 17.48 30.29 4.89
C GLU A 609 17.93 29.80 3.51
N VAL A 610 18.27 30.68 2.62
CA VAL A 610 18.78 30.41 1.28
C VAL A 610 20.15 30.99 1.08
N ARG A 611 20.98 30.33 0.28
CA ARG A 611 22.34 30.77 0.01
C ARG A 611 22.71 30.57 -1.45
N ASP A 612 23.06 31.67 -2.14
CA ASP A 612 23.60 31.64 -3.50
C ASP A 612 22.66 30.95 -4.51
N LEU A 613 21.32 31.21 -4.41
CA LEU A 613 20.32 30.73 -5.36
C LEU A 613 20.22 31.66 -6.55
N ASP A 614 20.07 31.12 -7.77
CA ASP A 614 19.72 31.95 -8.93
C ASP A 614 18.20 32.23 -8.96
N ASP A 615 17.79 33.11 -9.91
CA ASP A 615 16.39 33.55 -10.02
C ASP A 615 15.43 32.38 -10.25
N HIS A 616 15.81 31.32 -10.98
CA HIS A 616 14.96 30.17 -11.25
C HIS A 616 14.86 29.26 -10.01
N GLU A 617 15.97 29.02 -9.32
CA GLU A 617 16.04 28.25 -8.08
C GLU A 617 15.23 28.91 -6.96
N LEU A 618 15.39 30.23 -6.81
CA LEU A 618 14.60 31.04 -5.88
C LEU A 618 13.15 31.13 -6.30
N GLY A 619 12.90 31.31 -7.60
CA GLY A 619 11.56 31.39 -8.19
C GLY A 619 10.74 30.12 -7.99
N ALA A 620 11.33 28.95 -8.19
CA ALA A 620 10.67 27.66 -7.90
C ALA A 620 10.29 27.52 -6.42
N LEU A 621 11.16 27.97 -5.51
CA LEU A 621 10.87 28.01 -4.09
C LEU A 621 9.75 29.01 -3.78
N ALA A 622 9.80 30.22 -4.31
CA ALA A 622 8.79 31.26 -4.12
C ALA A 622 7.42 30.80 -4.63
N TRP A 623 7.39 30.15 -5.79
CA TRP A 623 6.17 29.57 -6.36
C TRP A 623 5.51 28.56 -5.41
N LEU A 624 6.30 27.68 -4.79
CA LEU A 624 5.81 26.72 -3.81
C LEU A 624 5.36 27.38 -2.50
N LEU A 625 6.01 28.43 -2.05
CA LEU A 625 5.64 29.15 -0.84
C LEU A 625 4.39 30.01 -1.01
N THR A 626 3.96 30.27 -2.26
CA THR A 626 2.85 31.15 -2.61
C THR A 626 1.85 30.47 -3.55
N LEU A 627 1.48 29.22 -3.25
CA LEU A 627 0.45 28.54 -4.02
C LEU A 627 -0.87 29.35 -4.02
N PRO A 628 -1.65 29.30 -5.11
CA PRO A 628 -2.89 30.05 -5.20
C PRO A 628 -3.86 29.69 -4.05
N GLN A 629 -4.79 30.60 -3.75
CA GLN A 629 -5.82 30.37 -2.74
C GLN A 629 -6.60 29.07 -3.02
N GLY A 630 -6.86 28.27 -1.99
CA GLY A 630 -7.53 26.97 -2.11
C GLY A 630 -6.62 25.84 -2.57
N HIS A 631 -5.29 26.07 -2.66
CA HIS A 631 -4.29 25.07 -2.96
C HIS A 631 -3.43 24.80 -1.71
N PHE A 632 -3.15 23.52 -1.43
CA PHE A 632 -2.54 23.12 -0.18
C PHE A 632 -1.39 22.13 -0.39
N HIS A 633 -0.34 22.27 0.38
CA HIS A 633 0.69 21.26 0.52
C HIS A 633 0.17 20.08 1.36
N ARG A 634 0.85 18.94 1.25
CA ARG A 634 0.51 17.72 2.02
C ARG A 634 1.65 17.37 2.96
N LEU A 635 1.42 17.51 4.26
CA LEU A 635 2.42 17.35 5.31
C LEU A 635 2.01 16.25 6.31
N GLY A 636 2.96 15.60 6.92
CA GLY A 636 2.76 14.64 8.00
C GLY A 636 2.24 13.28 7.53
N LEU A 637 1.62 12.57 8.45
CA LEU A 637 1.12 11.21 8.27
C LEU A 637 -0.37 11.19 7.89
N GLY A 638 -0.88 10.03 7.47
CA GLY A 638 -2.30 9.84 7.17
C GLY A 638 -2.81 10.61 5.94
N ARG A 639 -1.95 11.14 5.10
CA ARG A 639 -2.33 11.90 3.88
C ARG A 639 -3.39 11.22 3.01
N PRO A 640 -3.37 9.89 2.80
CA PRO A 640 -4.40 9.20 2.03
C PRO A 640 -5.81 9.28 2.65
N LEU A 641 -5.90 9.58 3.94
CA LEU A 641 -7.15 9.71 4.69
C LEU A 641 -7.62 11.16 4.83
N GLY A 642 -6.95 12.11 4.16
CA GLY A 642 -7.30 13.53 4.18
C GLY A 642 -6.51 14.39 5.17
N PHE A 643 -5.68 13.81 6.02
CA PHE A 643 -4.87 14.56 6.98
C PHE A 643 -3.79 15.39 6.32
N GLY A 644 -3.39 16.48 7.00
CA GLY A 644 -2.17 17.22 6.73
C GLY A 644 -2.18 18.09 5.48
N SER A 645 -3.32 18.64 5.08
CA SER A 645 -3.33 19.78 4.17
C SER A 645 -2.88 21.02 4.92
N VAL A 646 -1.93 21.74 4.40
CA VAL A 646 -1.38 22.96 5.01
C VAL A 646 -1.20 24.04 3.97
N ARG A 647 -1.44 25.29 4.37
CA ARG A 647 -1.19 26.47 3.58
C ARG A 647 0.11 27.12 4.05
N LEU A 648 0.88 27.64 3.13
CA LEU A 648 2.05 28.45 3.41
C LEU A 648 1.78 29.88 2.96
N ASP A 649 2.19 30.84 3.80
CA ASP A 649 2.12 32.27 3.52
C ASP A 649 3.48 32.86 3.87
N ILE A 650 4.00 33.77 3.02
CA ILE A 650 5.25 34.50 3.29
C ILE A 650 4.95 35.61 4.27
N ASP A 651 5.77 35.72 5.31
CA ASP A 651 5.79 36.86 6.20
C ASP A 651 6.65 37.98 5.57
N ALA A 652 5.97 38.94 4.97
CA ALA A 652 6.61 39.98 4.19
C ALA A 652 7.64 40.80 5.01
N GLU A 653 7.40 41.00 6.32
CA GLU A 653 8.29 41.73 7.20
C GLU A 653 9.54 40.93 7.60
N ALA A 654 9.46 39.60 7.42
CA ALA A 654 10.54 38.67 7.74
C ALA A 654 11.27 38.15 6.49
N VAL A 655 11.18 38.87 5.36
CA VAL A 655 11.95 38.57 4.14
C VAL A 655 13.15 39.48 4.05
N GLU A 656 14.32 38.87 4.04
CA GLU A 656 15.59 39.57 3.90
C GLU A 656 16.45 38.83 2.88
N LEU A 657 16.53 39.38 1.68
CA LEU A 657 17.25 38.78 0.56
C LEU A 657 18.19 39.80 -0.07
N HIS A 658 19.44 39.40 -0.28
CA HIS A 658 20.47 40.24 -0.86
C HIS A 658 21.19 39.47 -1.96
N THR A 659 21.64 40.18 -2.97
CA THR A 659 22.50 39.66 -4.02
C THR A 659 23.94 39.50 -3.52
N GLY A 660 24.71 38.68 -4.19
CA GLY A 660 26.16 38.60 -3.87
C GLY A 660 26.91 39.91 -4.17
N ALA A 661 26.40 40.72 -5.09
CA ALA A 661 26.94 42.04 -5.38
C ALA A 661 26.76 42.98 -4.16
N GLU A 662 25.57 43.03 -3.55
CA GLU A 662 25.27 43.81 -2.34
C GLU A 662 26.13 43.40 -1.15
N TYR A 663 26.26 42.10 -0.91
CA TYR A 663 27.18 41.59 0.12
C TYR A 663 28.64 41.96 -0.16
N THR A 664 29.07 41.88 -1.40
CA THR A 664 30.44 42.25 -1.78
C THR A 664 30.69 43.71 -1.56
N ALA A 665 29.73 44.57 -1.90
CA ALA A 665 29.83 46.02 -1.67
C ALA A 665 29.89 46.34 -0.17
N TYR A 666 29.01 45.71 0.61
CA TYR A 666 28.99 45.87 2.06
C TYR A 666 30.32 45.47 2.74
N TYR A 667 30.83 44.28 2.41
CA TYR A 667 32.08 43.79 2.99
C TYR A 667 33.33 44.59 2.54
N ARG A 668 33.28 45.22 1.37
CA ARG A 668 34.37 46.09 0.91
C ARG A 668 34.46 47.42 1.71
N SER A 669 33.32 47.97 2.10
CA SER A 669 33.32 49.25 2.79
C SER A 669 33.34 49.08 4.30
N LEU A 670 32.74 48.10 4.88
CA LEU A 670 32.55 47.79 6.33
C LEU A 670 32.00 48.98 7.15
N SER A 671 31.75 50.13 6.55
CA SER A 671 31.28 51.34 7.17
C SER A 671 29.83 51.69 6.89
N GLY A 672 29.20 50.91 6.00
CA GLY A 672 27.78 51.04 5.64
C GLY A 672 26.89 50.06 6.40
N THR A 673 25.60 50.32 6.37
CA THR A 673 24.60 49.30 6.65
C THR A 673 24.36 48.45 5.39
N LEU A 674 24.09 47.18 5.55
CA LEU A 674 23.59 46.37 4.42
C LEU A 674 22.28 47.04 3.96
N PRO A 675 22.11 47.37 2.65
CA PRO A 675 20.89 48.01 2.17
C PRO A 675 19.69 47.16 2.54
N ASP A 676 18.53 47.78 2.67
CA ASP A 676 17.29 47.02 2.77
C ASP A 676 17.21 46.13 1.54
N GLY A 677 17.28 44.82 1.76
CA GLY A 677 17.34 43.82 0.69
C GLY A 677 16.08 43.86 -0.18
N GLY A 678 16.17 43.27 -1.36
CA GLY A 678 15.04 43.26 -2.32
C GLY A 678 13.73 42.73 -1.77
N GLY A 679 13.77 42.07 -0.59
CA GLY A 679 12.60 41.66 0.16
C GLY A 679 11.60 40.83 -0.68
N VAL A 680 10.32 41.13 -0.50
CA VAL A 680 9.22 40.43 -1.20
C VAL A 680 9.29 40.67 -2.72
N LYS A 681 9.71 41.86 -3.16
CA LYS A 681 9.83 42.20 -4.59
C LYS A 681 10.80 41.26 -5.33
N ALA A 682 11.91 40.89 -4.68
CA ALA A 682 12.85 39.94 -5.25
C ALA A 682 12.24 38.55 -5.40
N LEU A 683 11.47 38.12 -4.41
CA LEU A 683 10.73 36.84 -4.49
C LEU A 683 9.68 36.85 -5.59
N GLU A 684 8.93 37.94 -5.74
CA GLU A 684 7.91 38.08 -6.77
C GLU A 684 8.54 38.07 -8.18
N ALA A 685 9.62 38.81 -8.40
CA ALA A 685 10.35 38.84 -9.66
C ALA A 685 10.95 37.45 -10.03
N ALA A 686 11.54 36.76 -9.05
CA ALA A 686 12.05 35.43 -9.24
C ALA A 686 10.90 34.43 -9.56
N ARG A 687 9.78 34.55 -8.84
CA ARG A 687 8.57 33.71 -9.09
C ARG A 687 8.03 33.93 -10.50
N GLU A 688 7.90 35.16 -10.95
CA GLU A 688 7.43 35.47 -12.32
C GLU A 688 8.38 34.91 -13.39
N THR A 689 9.69 34.94 -13.11
CA THR A 689 10.68 34.30 -14.00
C THR A 689 10.49 32.80 -14.11
N PHE A 690 10.25 32.15 -12.98
CA PHE A 690 9.95 30.71 -12.96
C PHE A 690 8.59 30.40 -13.59
N ASP A 691 7.53 31.17 -13.31
CA ASP A 691 6.19 30.98 -13.88
C ASP A 691 6.19 31.08 -15.41
N ARG A 692 6.95 32.01 -15.98
CA ARG A 692 7.13 32.11 -17.44
C ARG A 692 7.75 30.84 -18.03
N MET A 693 8.76 30.30 -17.39
CA MET A 693 9.40 29.06 -17.82
C MET A 693 8.45 27.85 -17.71
N MET A 694 7.56 27.85 -16.71
CA MET A 694 6.52 26.81 -16.53
C MET A 694 5.36 26.94 -17.53
N GLY A 695 5.36 27.92 -18.42
CA GLY A 695 4.32 28.11 -19.44
C GLY A 695 4.40 27.13 -20.59
N ASP A 696 5.58 26.61 -20.88
CA ASP A 696 5.83 25.74 -22.01
C ASP A 696 5.79 24.24 -21.65
N GLU A 697 5.44 23.41 -22.64
CA GLU A 697 5.52 21.94 -22.47
C GLU A 697 7.00 21.50 -22.39
N PRO A 698 7.33 20.50 -21.60
CA PRO A 698 6.42 19.68 -20.78
C PRO A 698 6.16 20.22 -19.37
N LEU A 699 6.71 21.38 -19.04
CA LEU A 699 6.66 21.95 -17.66
C LEU A 699 5.25 22.42 -17.30
N SER A 700 4.48 22.91 -18.28
CA SER A 700 3.08 23.29 -18.09
C SER A 700 2.22 22.11 -17.61
N ALA A 701 2.40 20.93 -18.18
CA ALA A 701 1.69 19.71 -17.72
C ALA A 701 2.05 19.35 -16.27
N ILE A 702 3.30 19.55 -15.86
CA ILE A 702 3.73 19.32 -14.47
C ILE A 702 3.06 20.34 -13.54
N ARG A 703 3.11 21.65 -13.89
CA ARG A 703 2.48 22.72 -13.14
C ARG A 703 1.00 22.45 -12.91
N ASP A 704 0.29 22.16 -13.98
CA ASP A 704 -1.16 21.94 -13.94
C ASP A 704 -1.51 20.70 -13.11
N ALA A 705 -0.71 19.64 -13.19
CA ALA A 705 -0.89 18.47 -12.35
C ALA A 705 -0.67 18.76 -10.86
N VAL A 706 0.38 19.53 -10.51
CA VAL A 706 0.63 19.93 -9.12
C VAL A 706 -0.50 20.80 -8.58
N LEU A 707 -0.97 21.77 -9.37
CA LEU A 707 -2.08 22.64 -8.97
C LEU A 707 -3.37 21.83 -8.80
N ALA A 708 -3.70 20.94 -9.71
CA ALA A 708 -4.90 20.10 -9.59
C ALA A 708 -4.88 19.23 -8.34
N VAL A 709 -3.75 18.57 -8.05
CA VAL A 709 -3.61 17.72 -6.85
C VAL A 709 -3.70 18.53 -5.56
N SER A 710 -3.08 19.72 -5.53
CA SER A 710 -3.06 20.61 -4.35
C SER A 710 -4.44 21.22 -4.07
N ARG A 711 -5.23 21.48 -5.11
CA ARG A 711 -6.61 21.95 -5.00
C ARG A 711 -7.59 20.84 -4.64
N GLY A 712 -7.38 19.62 -5.16
CA GLY A 712 -8.35 18.55 -5.07
C GLY A 712 -9.59 18.75 -5.94
N ASN A 713 -10.52 17.83 -5.86
CA ASN A 713 -11.79 17.90 -6.59
C ASN A 713 -12.98 17.93 -5.62
N PRO A 714 -13.72 19.04 -5.51
CA PRO A 714 -14.85 19.14 -4.60
C PRO A 714 -16.04 18.29 -5.00
N GLY A 715 -16.13 17.86 -6.28
CA GLY A 715 -17.23 17.04 -6.78
C GLY A 715 -17.09 15.54 -6.49
N LEU A 716 -15.89 15.07 -6.14
CA LEU A 716 -15.59 13.64 -5.98
C LEU A 716 -15.07 13.30 -4.58
N PRO A 717 -15.53 12.19 -3.98
CA PRO A 717 -14.94 11.66 -2.77
C PRO A 717 -13.54 11.10 -3.07
N VAL A 718 -12.64 11.19 -2.08
CA VAL A 718 -11.29 10.64 -2.16
C VAL A 718 -11.19 9.48 -1.17
N HIS A 719 -11.04 8.27 -1.66
CA HIS A 719 -10.89 7.07 -0.84
C HIS A 719 -10.19 5.94 -1.60
N TYR A 720 -9.70 4.94 -0.87
CA TYR A 720 -9.15 3.74 -1.50
C TYR A 720 -10.22 2.99 -2.31
N PRO A 721 -9.84 2.29 -3.38
CA PRO A 721 -10.75 1.44 -4.13
C PRO A 721 -11.49 0.47 -3.22
N ARG A 722 -12.78 0.31 -3.43
CA ARG A 722 -13.66 -0.56 -2.65
C ARG A 722 -14.77 -1.15 -3.49
N THR A 723 -15.37 -2.21 -3.00
CA THR A 723 -16.55 -2.82 -3.60
C THR A 723 -17.81 -2.40 -2.84
N ARG A 724 -18.95 -2.39 -3.53
CA ARG A 724 -20.26 -2.05 -2.96
C ARG A 724 -20.87 -3.32 -2.35
N PRO A 725 -21.26 -3.32 -1.07
CA PRO A 725 -21.98 -4.42 -0.46
C PRO A 725 -23.28 -4.75 -1.19
N GLY A 726 -23.60 -6.03 -1.30
CA GLY A 726 -24.91 -6.48 -1.81
C GLY A 726 -26.06 -5.95 -0.94
N GLY A 727 -27.22 -5.66 -1.57
CA GLY A 727 -28.41 -5.15 -0.89
C GLY A 727 -28.38 -3.69 -0.46
N LEU A 728 -27.25 -2.99 -0.56
CA LEU A 728 -27.17 -1.57 -0.26
C LEU A 728 -27.92 -0.75 -1.34
N HIS A 729 -28.81 0.14 -0.91
CA HIS A 729 -29.56 0.98 -1.84
C HIS A 729 -28.60 1.84 -2.69
N ARG A 730 -28.88 1.95 -3.99
CA ARG A 730 -27.97 2.61 -4.96
C ARG A 730 -27.68 4.07 -4.64
N ASP A 731 -28.59 4.77 -3.95
CA ASP A 731 -28.43 6.17 -3.57
C ASP A 731 -27.52 6.36 -2.33
N VAL A 732 -27.13 5.27 -1.69
CA VAL A 732 -26.21 5.30 -0.56
C VAL A 732 -24.81 4.99 -1.08
N PRO A 733 -23.81 5.86 -0.84
CA PRO A 733 -22.42 5.56 -1.21
C PRO A 733 -21.92 4.24 -0.60
N ALA A 734 -21.05 3.57 -1.31
CA ALA A 734 -20.42 2.36 -0.78
C ALA A 734 -19.58 2.71 0.45
N PRO A 735 -19.80 2.08 1.61
CA PRO A 735 -19.03 2.33 2.82
C PRO A 735 -17.62 1.74 2.72
N SER A 736 -16.72 2.22 3.56
CA SER A 736 -15.41 1.60 3.75
C SER A 736 -15.58 0.18 4.28
N ASP A 737 -14.83 -0.78 3.72
CA ASP A 737 -14.85 -2.16 4.21
C ASP A 737 -14.25 -2.24 5.63
N PRO A 738 -14.98 -2.80 6.63
CA PRO A 738 -14.49 -2.96 7.99
C PRO A 738 -13.22 -3.81 8.10
N ARG A 739 -12.99 -4.70 7.13
CA ARG A 739 -11.80 -5.57 7.07
C ARG A 739 -10.65 -4.94 6.26
N GLY A 740 -10.88 -3.78 5.61
CA GLY A 740 -9.87 -3.11 4.78
C GLY A 740 -9.51 -3.88 3.50
N ARG A 741 -10.46 -4.62 2.93
CA ARG A 741 -10.24 -5.49 1.77
C ARG A 741 -10.30 -4.75 0.44
N SER A 742 -9.60 -3.64 0.32
CA SER A 742 -9.52 -2.90 -0.97
C SER A 742 -8.98 -3.76 -2.12
N TYR A 743 -8.29 -4.86 -1.81
CA TYR A 743 -7.82 -5.81 -2.82
C TYR A 743 -8.95 -6.46 -3.62
N GLU A 744 -10.17 -6.56 -3.09
CA GLU A 744 -11.33 -7.11 -3.80
C GLU A 744 -11.66 -6.28 -5.03
N TRP A 745 -11.57 -4.95 -4.93
CA TRP A 745 -11.72 -4.07 -6.07
C TRP A 745 -10.69 -4.36 -7.16
N PHE A 746 -9.41 -4.53 -6.77
CA PHE A 746 -8.36 -4.86 -7.73
C PHE A 746 -8.54 -6.24 -8.36
N THR A 747 -9.02 -7.21 -7.57
CA THR A 747 -9.34 -8.55 -8.10
C THR A 747 -10.48 -8.47 -9.11
N GLU A 748 -11.50 -7.67 -8.82
CA GLU A 748 -12.62 -7.46 -9.73
C GLU A 748 -12.20 -6.64 -10.96
N ASN A 749 -11.28 -5.69 -10.80
CA ASN A 749 -10.72 -4.92 -11.90
C ASN A 749 -9.93 -5.76 -12.90
N GLU A 750 -9.29 -6.83 -12.44
CA GLU A 750 -8.53 -7.79 -13.27
C GLU A 750 -9.38 -9.03 -13.66
N ARG A 751 -10.71 -8.95 -13.55
CA ARG A 751 -11.58 -10.06 -13.92
C ARG A 751 -11.55 -10.29 -15.42
N LEU A 752 -11.44 -11.56 -15.80
CA LEU A 752 -11.47 -12.02 -17.16
C LEU A 752 -12.83 -12.64 -17.49
N GLU A 753 -13.26 -12.51 -18.72
CA GLU A 753 -14.30 -13.28 -19.37
C GLU A 753 -13.66 -14.01 -20.56
N GLY A 754 -13.47 -15.34 -20.40
CA GLY A 754 -12.55 -16.07 -21.27
C GLY A 754 -11.10 -15.70 -20.99
N GLU A 755 -10.40 -15.23 -22.02
CA GLU A 755 -9.00 -14.76 -21.93
C GLU A 755 -8.89 -13.23 -21.91
N GLU A 756 -9.97 -12.54 -22.21
CA GLU A 756 -10.00 -11.08 -22.28
C GLU A 756 -10.43 -10.43 -20.97
N VAL A 757 -10.01 -9.20 -20.78
CA VAL A 757 -10.47 -8.40 -19.65
C VAL A 757 -11.97 -8.15 -19.79
N ALA A 758 -12.73 -8.49 -18.76
CA ALA A 758 -14.18 -8.37 -18.77
C ALA A 758 -14.65 -6.92 -19.04
N PRO A 759 -15.78 -6.72 -19.72
CA PRO A 759 -16.30 -5.39 -20.04
C PRO A 759 -16.41 -4.49 -18.82
N GLY A 760 -15.89 -3.26 -18.92
CA GLY A 760 -15.89 -2.28 -17.83
C GLY A 760 -14.87 -2.55 -16.73
N ARG A 761 -13.97 -3.51 -16.93
CA ARG A 761 -12.85 -3.85 -16.06
C ARG A 761 -11.53 -3.38 -16.67
N GLY A 762 -10.42 -3.72 -16.03
CA GLY A 762 -9.08 -3.32 -16.49
C GLY A 762 -8.83 -1.82 -16.41
N ARG A 763 -9.46 -1.13 -15.46
CA ARG A 763 -9.32 0.31 -15.29
C ARG A 763 -7.94 0.68 -14.82
N SER A 764 -7.34 1.61 -15.50
CA SER A 764 -6.09 2.25 -15.11
C SER A 764 -6.37 3.44 -14.20
N LEU A 765 -5.40 3.82 -13.37
CA LEU A 765 -5.51 5.03 -12.57
C LEU A 765 -5.52 6.24 -13.50
N PRO A 766 -6.56 7.07 -13.52
CA PRO A 766 -6.65 8.21 -14.42
C PRO A 766 -5.50 9.20 -14.27
N GLY A 767 -5.15 9.89 -15.33
CA GLY A 767 -4.27 11.05 -15.29
C GLY A 767 -4.91 12.21 -14.52
N VAL A 768 -4.11 13.15 -14.05
CA VAL A 768 -4.62 14.32 -13.32
C VAL A 768 -5.51 15.19 -14.21
N ALA A 769 -5.11 15.32 -15.49
CA ALA A 769 -5.85 16.05 -16.52
C ALA A 769 -6.80 15.15 -17.32
N ASP A 770 -6.91 13.86 -16.95
CA ASP A 770 -7.66 12.89 -17.76
C ASP A 770 -9.17 13.13 -17.67
N THR A 771 -9.76 13.42 -18.80
CA THR A 771 -11.22 13.55 -18.98
C THR A 771 -11.93 12.20 -19.04
N ALA A 772 -11.20 11.08 -19.09
CA ALA A 772 -11.76 9.72 -19.15
C ALA A 772 -12.52 9.30 -17.87
N GLY A 773 -12.48 10.15 -16.88
CA GLY A 773 -13.30 10.08 -15.69
C GLY A 773 -12.65 9.30 -14.53
N PRO A 774 -13.17 9.52 -13.33
CA PRO A 774 -12.67 8.90 -12.11
C PRO A 774 -12.92 7.39 -12.08
N LEU A 775 -12.34 6.70 -11.09
CA LEU A 775 -12.58 5.28 -10.88
C LEU A 775 -14.01 5.04 -10.37
N GLY A 776 -14.62 3.93 -10.79
CA GLY A 776 -15.93 3.49 -10.31
C GLY A 776 -15.83 2.42 -9.22
N VAL A 777 -16.81 2.40 -8.33
CA VAL A 777 -17.00 1.33 -7.35
C VAL A 777 -17.57 0.11 -8.06
N TYR A 778 -17.02 -1.07 -7.82
CA TYR A 778 -17.57 -2.33 -8.34
C TYR A 778 -18.53 -2.98 -7.34
N PRO A 779 -19.52 -3.77 -7.79
CA PRO A 779 -20.30 -4.61 -6.89
C PRO A 779 -19.39 -5.61 -6.18
N ALA A 780 -19.65 -5.87 -4.90
CA ALA A 780 -19.00 -6.98 -4.21
C ALA A 780 -19.35 -8.28 -4.93
N LYS A 781 -18.42 -9.22 -4.97
CA LYS A 781 -18.77 -10.59 -5.30
C LYS A 781 -19.77 -11.04 -4.26
N ASP A 782 -20.97 -11.43 -4.69
CA ASP A 782 -21.86 -12.17 -3.82
C ASP A 782 -21.07 -13.38 -3.31
N GLY A 783 -20.59 -13.28 -2.10
CA GLY A 783 -20.07 -14.40 -1.36
C GLY A 783 -21.27 -15.32 -1.28
N GLY A 784 -21.29 -16.32 -2.16
CA GLY A 784 -22.31 -17.37 -2.11
C GLY A 784 -22.27 -17.90 -0.70
N ASP A 785 -23.19 -17.43 0.11
CA ASP A 785 -23.45 -17.94 1.42
C ASP A 785 -23.96 -19.36 1.23
N GLU A 786 -23.03 -20.32 1.19
CA GLU A 786 -23.36 -21.74 1.10
C GLU A 786 -24.27 -22.20 2.27
N ARG A 787 -24.57 -21.30 3.22
CA ARG A 787 -25.49 -21.55 4.33
C ARG A 787 -26.96 -21.22 4.01
N SER A 788 -27.27 -20.28 3.14
CA SER A 788 -28.66 -19.96 2.80
C SER A 788 -29.30 -20.93 1.79
N GLY A 789 -28.48 -21.68 1.05
CA GLY A 789 -28.96 -22.69 0.09
C GLY A 789 -29.51 -23.96 0.72
N LYS A 790 -29.19 -24.27 1.99
CA LYS A 790 -29.68 -25.48 2.66
C LYS A 790 -31.04 -25.29 3.36
N GLU A 791 -31.35 -24.10 3.81
CA GLU A 791 -32.64 -23.84 4.48
C GLU A 791 -33.80 -23.63 3.47
N ARG A 792 -33.53 -23.10 2.28
CA ARG A 792 -34.57 -22.97 1.23
C ARG A 792 -35.00 -24.30 0.58
N ARG A 793 -34.14 -25.32 0.59
CA ARG A 793 -34.49 -26.63 0.09
C ARG A 793 -35.17 -27.55 1.11
N ALA A 794 -35.11 -27.21 2.40
CA ALA A 794 -35.80 -27.95 3.46
C ALA A 794 -37.28 -27.53 3.65
N GLY A 795 -37.69 -26.35 3.11
CA GLY A 795 -39.05 -25.80 3.23
C GLY A 795 -40.02 -26.25 2.12
N GLU A 796 -39.54 -26.70 0.98
CA GLU A 796 -40.42 -27.08 -0.16
C GLU A 796 -40.75 -28.57 -0.26
N GLY A 797 -40.31 -29.39 0.68
CA GLY A 797 -40.49 -30.85 0.66
C GLY A 797 -41.63 -31.41 1.51
N ARG A 798 -42.51 -30.59 2.07
CA ARG A 798 -43.70 -31.10 2.82
C ARG A 798 -44.99 -30.43 2.34
N GLY A 799 -45.65 -31.10 1.37
CA GLY A 799 -46.99 -30.72 1.03
C GLY A 799 -47.46 -31.30 -0.31
N LYS A 800 -47.59 -32.59 -0.46
CA LYS A 800 -48.56 -33.29 -1.34
C LYS A 800 -48.48 -34.78 -1.07
N GLY A 801 -49.29 -35.22 -0.21
CA GLY A 801 -49.65 -36.61 -0.01
C GLY A 801 -51.06 -36.67 0.55
N GLY A 802 -52.00 -37.01 -0.30
CA GLY A 802 -53.33 -37.29 0.17
C GLY A 802 -54.38 -37.39 -0.93
N ARG A 803 -54.80 -38.65 -1.25
CA ARG A 803 -56.02 -39.13 -1.86
C ARG A 803 -55.98 -39.33 -3.38
N ARG A 804 -55.84 -40.51 -3.86
CA ARG A 804 -56.69 -41.70 -4.08
C ARG A 804 -55.82 -42.81 -4.67
#